data_362333fcf58d9d5ce49f91aab1353563
#
_entry.id   362333fcf58d9d5ce49f91aab1353563
#
_cell.length_a   1.000
_cell.length_b   1.000
_cell.length_c   1.000
_cell.angle_alpha   90.00
_cell.angle_beta   90.00
_cell.angle_gamma   90.00
#
_symmetry.space_group_name_H-M   'P 1'
#
loop_
_entity.id
_entity.type
_entity.pdbx_description
1 polymer ?
#
loop_
_entity_poly.entity_id
_entity_poly.type
_entity_poly.pdbx_seq_one_letter_code
_entity_poly.pdbx_strand_id
1 'polypeptide(L)'
;MQWLYFLIALAMGGVVFLLLLLSRKTEKLDTLWCLKGLSLMQAAVFFFRYLSSNFEIEKTLGLNQGSPFGPLGAGQAALAGIVMWLGFLVYTLLVTYPFFKKGVKCLTPLMRYVGSAVYIICFFTLPLVAQAMDGEAAMKSLYWRDVVYALEVGLGLGYTLYLLVFERAEKSPVVDGDALEKTQTGSWWQKVVQQPAVRLTVLVLLMAVVSMPLWIPQLYIGYIDSSILPDDFNLLHRLTLYGSVLVIIPVYFLFSKREYEERRYALLYFSFAAMIAYSYNYTFENFGDVSSWPLHLCNTAMYIIPLCLMFKWDKLYYFTMFINVLGAFFAMIMPNVEENLLSARIMQFWQNHYCAFLFPILVLVLDIFPRPKLKQFIYSLVAFAVYFASMLLVNAWLTNYNSGVDFFFLNSDFVAEKLGQWAEDLRDIQLIFYIKELKFVLYPVYQALFFLVYVLLSLAMWFLYEQAFEVADLYKVIRERNRKIRADQLALEVSLAGRDMREPIHPENQNKLILRHFCKRYSTSDVYAVYDASLEIEGGQIFGFLGPNGAGKSTIIKSIVGIQTITSGEIEAAGYDMEKQSVDAKMQIGFVPDHYALYENLTGREYVNYIADLYGVPKEERDARIASYVERFNLGQAIDNPIKTYSHGMKQKITIMAALVHNPKIWILDEPLTGLDPESIFQVKECMKEHAQRGNIVFFSSHIIDVVERICDKIAIIRRGQILCTKTIAEIEASGIPLEKFYMDMIENCHDDAVPAATPAPTPSEA
;
A
#
# COMPACT_ATOMS: atom_id res chain seq x y z
N MET A 1 44.98 35.57 2.57
CA MET A 1 44.56 34.18 2.32
C MET A 1 43.08 34.05 1.89
N GLN A 2 42.14 34.74 2.53
CA GLN A 2 40.71 34.64 2.22
C GLN A 2 40.35 34.82 0.70
N TRP A 3 41.04 35.73 0.00
CA TRP A 3 40.83 35.96 -1.44
C TRP A 3 41.27 34.79 -2.33
N LEU A 4 42.22 33.96 -1.85
CA LEU A 4 42.70 32.81 -2.62
C LEU A 4 41.60 31.76 -2.83
N TYR A 5 40.81 31.49 -1.80
CA TYR A 5 39.71 30.52 -1.91
C TYR A 5 38.62 30.96 -2.90
N PHE A 6 38.28 32.25 -2.89
CA PHE A 6 37.38 32.82 -3.86
C PHE A 6 37.94 32.70 -5.28
N LEU A 7 39.22 32.98 -5.46
CA LEU A 7 39.86 32.87 -6.79
C LEU A 7 39.87 31.42 -7.30
N ILE A 8 40.18 30.47 -6.44
CA ILE A 8 40.21 29.04 -6.76
C ILE A 8 38.77 28.58 -7.16
N ALA A 9 37.79 28.90 -6.33
CA ALA A 9 36.38 28.52 -6.61
C ALA A 9 35.87 29.18 -7.89
N LEU A 10 36.17 30.45 -8.10
CA LEU A 10 35.78 31.19 -9.32
C LEU A 10 36.47 30.63 -10.56
N ALA A 11 37.76 30.34 -10.49
CA ALA A 11 38.53 29.77 -11.60
C ALA A 11 37.98 28.37 -11.97
N MET A 12 37.72 27.50 -10.99
CA MET A 12 37.18 26.18 -11.20
C MET A 12 35.75 26.27 -11.80
N GLY A 13 34.91 27.17 -11.24
CA GLY A 13 33.55 27.40 -11.75
C GLY A 13 33.57 27.86 -13.19
N GLY A 14 34.51 28.78 -13.55
CA GLY A 14 34.71 29.24 -14.93
C GLY A 14 35.13 28.11 -15.86
N VAL A 15 36.06 27.27 -15.45
CA VAL A 15 36.53 26.11 -16.24
C VAL A 15 35.39 25.14 -16.52
N VAL A 16 34.61 24.78 -15.51
CA VAL A 16 33.46 23.88 -15.64
C VAL A 16 32.39 24.46 -16.55
N PHE A 17 32.06 25.74 -16.35
CA PHE A 17 31.07 26.42 -17.19
C PHE A 17 31.51 26.48 -18.67
N LEU A 18 32.76 26.81 -18.94
CA LEU A 18 33.33 26.83 -20.29
C LEU A 18 33.37 25.43 -20.90
N LEU A 19 33.75 24.41 -20.18
CA LEU A 19 33.77 23.03 -20.64
C LEU A 19 32.38 22.56 -21.06
N LEU A 20 31.35 22.85 -20.26
CA LEU A 20 29.97 22.53 -20.57
C LEU A 20 29.44 23.36 -21.77
N LEU A 21 29.87 24.62 -21.88
CA LEU A 21 29.53 25.46 -23.02
C LEU A 21 30.16 24.95 -24.33
N LEU A 22 31.41 24.52 -24.27
CA LEU A 22 32.13 23.92 -25.42
C LEU A 22 31.48 22.58 -25.80
N SER A 23 31.13 21.73 -24.83
CA SER A 23 30.45 20.46 -25.12
C SER A 23 29.12 20.66 -25.84
N ARG A 24 28.41 21.76 -25.57
CA ARG A 24 27.16 22.11 -26.21
C ARG A 24 27.38 22.60 -27.68
N LYS A 25 28.48 23.27 -27.94
CA LYS A 25 28.77 23.84 -29.26
C LYS A 25 29.43 22.86 -30.23
N THR A 26 30.07 21.83 -29.73
CA THR A 26 30.80 20.84 -30.53
C THR A 26 30.01 19.55 -30.61
N GLU A 27 29.66 19.11 -31.83
CA GLU A 27 28.97 17.80 -32.03
C GLU A 27 29.80 16.59 -31.56
N LYS A 28 31.11 16.79 -31.30
CA LYS A 28 32.03 15.73 -30.90
C LYS A 28 31.96 15.35 -29.40
N LEU A 29 31.40 16.23 -28.57
CA LEU A 29 31.33 16.02 -27.12
C LEU A 29 29.86 16.00 -26.65
N ASP A 30 29.38 14.84 -26.21
CA ASP A 30 28.02 14.74 -25.66
C ASP A 30 27.97 15.47 -24.31
N THR A 31 27.13 16.50 -24.21
CA THR A 31 26.93 17.29 -22.98
C THR A 31 26.47 16.42 -21.82
N LEU A 32 25.67 15.40 -22.07
CA LEU A 32 25.22 14.47 -21.01
C LEU A 32 26.41 13.65 -20.45
N TRP A 33 27.33 13.26 -21.31
CA TRP A 33 28.57 12.57 -20.88
C TRP A 33 29.46 13.48 -20.02
N CYS A 34 29.61 14.74 -20.43
CA CYS A 34 30.33 15.74 -19.64
C CYS A 34 29.68 15.96 -18.27
N LEU A 35 28.35 16.08 -18.22
CA LEU A 35 27.62 16.21 -16.96
C LEU A 35 27.82 14.99 -16.05
N LYS A 36 27.79 13.76 -16.57
CA LYS A 36 28.10 12.55 -15.81
C LYS A 36 29.52 12.51 -15.28
N GLY A 37 30.49 12.88 -16.12
CA GLY A 37 31.90 12.96 -15.72
C GLY A 37 32.14 13.99 -14.61
N LEU A 38 31.57 15.18 -14.73
CA LEU A 38 31.62 16.22 -13.71
C LEU A 38 30.92 15.80 -12.40
N SER A 39 29.81 15.10 -12.49
CA SER A 39 29.14 14.55 -11.30
C SER A 39 30.02 13.53 -10.57
N LEU A 40 30.68 12.63 -11.29
CA LEU A 40 31.60 11.69 -10.68
C LEU A 40 32.82 12.38 -10.07
N MET A 41 33.34 13.41 -10.76
CA MET A 41 34.44 14.23 -10.22
C MET A 41 34.02 14.98 -8.96
N GLN A 42 32.82 15.56 -8.96
CA GLN A 42 32.26 16.19 -7.76
C GLN A 42 32.12 15.19 -6.61
N ALA A 43 31.65 13.95 -6.91
CA ALA A 43 31.59 12.91 -5.92
C ALA A 43 32.97 12.58 -5.32
N ALA A 44 33.97 12.42 -6.16
CA ALA A 44 35.33 12.12 -5.72
C ALA A 44 35.91 13.23 -4.84
N VAL A 45 35.78 14.51 -5.27
CA VAL A 45 36.25 15.67 -4.51
C VAL A 45 35.53 15.79 -3.16
N PHE A 46 34.22 15.61 -3.15
CA PHE A 46 33.41 15.64 -1.94
C PHE A 46 33.83 14.53 -0.97
N PHE A 47 33.93 13.27 -1.42
CA PHE A 47 34.35 12.17 -0.57
C PHE A 47 35.75 12.39 0.01
N PHE A 48 36.66 12.85 -0.82
CA PHE A 48 38.02 13.15 -0.36
C PHE A 48 38.02 14.22 0.74
N ARG A 49 37.32 15.33 0.54
CA ARG A 49 37.15 16.37 1.55
C ARG A 49 36.45 15.85 2.81
N TYR A 50 35.33 15.14 2.60
CA TYR A 50 34.50 14.62 3.68
C TYR A 50 35.28 13.67 4.58
N LEU A 51 35.96 12.69 4.02
CA LEU A 51 36.79 11.74 4.74
C LEU A 51 37.97 12.43 5.48
N SER A 52 38.49 13.50 4.91
CA SER A 52 39.64 14.20 5.48
C SER A 52 39.30 15.22 6.58
N SER A 53 38.06 15.75 6.59
CA SER A 53 37.69 16.89 7.44
C SER A 53 36.59 16.61 8.45
N ASN A 54 35.88 15.50 8.32
CA ASN A 54 34.65 15.27 9.09
C ASN A 54 34.88 15.25 10.60
N PHE A 55 35.89 14.56 11.07
CA PHE A 55 36.23 14.48 12.49
C PHE A 55 36.65 15.84 13.08
N GLU A 56 37.30 16.67 12.29
CA GLU A 56 37.77 17.99 12.75
C GLU A 56 36.64 19.02 12.76
N ILE A 57 35.65 18.87 11.91
CA ILE A 57 34.43 19.69 11.98
C ILE A 57 33.75 19.50 13.32
N GLU A 58 33.64 18.28 13.82
CA GLU A 58 33.10 18.00 15.16
C GLU A 58 33.90 18.64 16.25
N LYS A 59 35.26 18.50 16.22
CA LYS A 59 36.15 19.15 17.18
C LYS A 59 36.05 20.67 17.09
N THR A 60 36.01 21.21 15.89
CA THR A 60 35.97 22.66 15.65
C THR A 60 34.65 23.27 16.09
N LEU A 61 33.56 22.56 15.92
CA LEU A 61 32.21 22.95 16.38
C LEU A 61 32.01 22.66 17.87
N GLY A 62 32.98 21.99 18.53
CA GLY A 62 32.97 21.75 19.98
C GLY A 62 31.97 20.71 20.45
N LEU A 63 31.43 19.89 19.54
CA LEU A 63 30.36 18.92 19.82
C LEU A 63 30.77 17.86 20.85
N ASN A 64 32.08 17.55 20.97
CA ASN A 64 32.61 16.54 21.88
C ASN A 64 33.27 17.11 23.15
N GLN A 65 33.35 18.44 23.35
CA GLN A 65 34.13 19.05 24.42
C GLN A 65 33.35 19.94 25.39
N GLY A 66 32.06 19.86 25.45
CA GLY A 66 31.22 20.69 26.34
C GLY A 66 31.08 22.16 25.93
N SER A 67 31.85 22.62 24.94
CA SER A 67 31.65 23.90 24.28
C SER A 67 31.07 23.68 22.90
N PRO A 68 29.81 24.01 22.66
CA PRO A 68 29.14 23.66 21.41
C PRO A 68 29.65 24.41 20.17
N PHE A 69 30.61 25.31 20.31
CA PHE A 69 30.97 26.22 19.23
C PHE A 69 32.48 26.38 18.97
N GLY A 70 33.33 25.68 19.69
CA GLY A 70 34.79 25.73 19.48
C GLY A 70 35.34 27.16 19.38
N PRO A 71 36.30 27.43 18.47
CA PRO A 71 36.91 28.76 18.29
C PRO A 71 35.97 29.76 17.60
N LEU A 72 34.88 29.31 16.99
CA LEU A 72 33.88 30.15 16.34
C LEU A 72 32.85 30.64 17.35
N GLY A 73 32.38 31.86 17.18
CA GLY A 73 31.18 32.33 17.89
C GLY A 73 29.96 31.48 17.50
N ALA A 74 29.00 31.34 18.45
CA ALA A 74 27.81 30.52 18.29
C ALA A 74 27.09 30.73 16.94
N GLY A 75 26.92 31.98 16.51
CA GLY A 75 26.27 32.31 15.25
C GLY A 75 27.05 31.90 14.01
N GLN A 76 28.39 31.98 14.08
CA GLN A 76 29.27 31.61 12.96
C GLN A 76 29.30 30.09 12.77
N ALA A 77 29.39 29.33 13.85
CA ALA A 77 29.36 27.86 13.81
C ALA A 77 28.01 27.35 13.28
N ALA A 78 26.92 27.95 13.76
CA ALA A 78 25.59 27.62 13.27
C ALA A 78 25.42 27.89 11.75
N LEU A 79 25.94 29.04 11.28
CA LEU A 79 25.91 29.39 9.86
C LEU A 79 26.76 28.42 9.02
N ALA A 80 27.98 28.10 9.48
CA ALA A 80 28.85 27.12 8.83
C ALA A 80 28.13 25.74 8.71
N GLY A 81 27.52 25.28 9.80
CA GLY A 81 26.72 24.05 9.80
C GLY A 81 25.57 24.05 8.78
N ILE A 82 24.81 25.13 8.71
CA ILE A 82 23.73 25.27 7.71
C ILE A 82 24.28 25.25 6.29
N VAL A 83 25.35 25.98 6.02
CA VAL A 83 25.98 26.01 4.69
C VAL A 83 26.48 24.64 4.26
N MET A 84 27.10 23.91 5.16
CA MET A 84 27.55 22.53 4.89
C MET A 84 26.38 21.58 4.65
N TRP A 85 25.33 21.70 5.41
CA TRP A 85 24.11 20.91 5.20
C TRP A 85 23.46 21.21 3.85
N LEU A 86 23.28 22.47 3.48
CA LEU A 86 22.77 22.87 2.17
C LEU A 86 23.67 22.35 1.03
N GLY A 87 25.00 22.45 1.21
CA GLY A 87 25.96 21.87 0.29
C GLY A 87 25.77 20.34 0.12
N PHE A 88 25.58 19.63 1.22
CA PHE A 88 25.31 18.19 1.23
C PHE A 88 24.01 17.82 0.48
N LEU A 89 22.92 18.56 0.73
CA LEU A 89 21.66 18.40 0.04
C LEU A 89 21.84 18.49 -1.48
N VAL A 90 22.47 19.57 -1.94
CA VAL A 90 22.63 19.82 -3.38
C VAL A 90 23.68 18.91 -3.99
N TYR A 91 24.72 18.53 -3.24
CA TYR A 91 25.68 17.52 -3.66
C TYR A 91 25.01 16.20 -4.07
N THR A 92 24.12 15.67 -3.21
CA THR A 92 23.37 14.43 -3.50
C THR A 92 22.54 14.57 -4.78
N LEU A 93 21.88 15.72 -4.97
CA LEU A 93 21.14 16.03 -6.19
C LEU A 93 22.04 16.09 -7.40
N LEU A 94 23.18 16.75 -7.29
CA LEU A 94 24.11 17.00 -8.41
C LEU A 94 24.72 15.69 -8.94
N VAL A 95 25.12 14.79 -8.03
CA VAL A 95 25.70 13.49 -8.42
C VAL A 95 24.68 12.62 -9.10
N THR A 96 23.43 12.62 -8.68
CA THR A 96 22.38 11.75 -9.21
C THR A 96 21.67 12.33 -10.44
N TYR A 97 21.62 13.64 -10.61
CA TYR A 97 20.90 14.35 -11.65
C TYR A 97 21.15 13.85 -13.09
N PRO A 98 22.40 13.70 -13.59
CA PRO A 98 22.62 13.33 -14.99
C PRO A 98 22.08 11.94 -15.36
N PHE A 99 21.92 11.07 -14.39
CA PHE A 99 21.43 9.71 -14.59
C PHE A 99 19.91 9.64 -14.69
N PHE A 100 19.20 10.63 -14.12
CA PHE A 100 17.74 10.65 -13.99
C PHE A 100 17.03 11.82 -14.66
N LYS A 101 17.74 12.80 -15.21
CA LYS A 101 17.14 14.03 -15.77
C LYS A 101 16.07 13.77 -16.84
N LYS A 102 16.18 12.69 -17.61
CA LYS A 102 15.20 12.31 -18.63
C LYS A 102 13.94 11.66 -18.06
N GLY A 103 14.08 10.94 -16.95
CA GLY A 103 12.96 10.19 -16.33
C GLY A 103 12.24 10.94 -15.22
N VAL A 104 12.89 11.96 -14.61
CA VAL A 104 12.33 12.70 -13.46
C VAL A 104 12.32 14.19 -13.79
N LYS A 105 11.18 14.67 -14.28
CA LYS A 105 11.03 16.04 -14.82
C LYS A 105 11.30 17.14 -13.81
N CYS A 106 11.03 16.92 -12.51
CA CYS A 106 11.25 17.92 -11.46
C CYS A 106 12.72 18.17 -11.13
N LEU A 107 13.66 17.28 -11.53
CA LEU A 107 15.08 17.43 -11.17
C LEU A 107 15.72 18.64 -11.86
N THR A 108 15.38 18.91 -13.13
CA THR A 108 15.96 20.04 -13.85
C THR A 108 15.64 21.39 -13.21
N PRO A 109 14.37 21.75 -12.90
CA PRO A 109 14.10 22.99 -12.17
C PRO A 109 14.68 22.99 -10.76
N LEU A 110 14.71 21.86 -10.07
CA LEU A 110 15.28 21.75 -8.73
C LEU A 110 16.78 22.08 -8.74
N MET A 111 17.56 21.42 -9.60
CA MET A 111 18.99 21.71 -9.76
C MET A 111 19.27 23.13 -10.24
N ARG A 112 18.45 23.60 -11.19
CA ARG A 112 18.62 24.92 -11.78
C ARG A 112 18.45 26.05 -10.77
N TYR A 113 17.44 25.98 -9.89
CA TYR A 113 17.12 27.06 -8.96
C TYR A 113 17.71 26.79 -7.58
N VAL A 114 17.43 25.65 -6.97
CA VAL A 114 17.92 25.32 -5.62
C VAL A 114 19.44 25.08 -5.63
N GLY A 115 19.92 24.29 -6.60
CA GLY A 115 21.35 24.02 -6.74
C GLY A 115 22.16 25.30 -6.94
N SER A 116 21.73 26.18 -7.84
CA SER A 116 22.40 27.47 -8.08
C SER A 116 22.40 28.37 -6.86
N ALA A 117 21.25 28.50 -6.18
CA ALA A 117 21.14 29.31 -4.97
C ALA A 117 22.07 28.80 -3.85
N VAL A 118 22.10 27.49 -3.61
CA VAL A 118 22.95 26.90 -2.57
C VAL A 118 24.43 27.08 -2.89
N TYR A 119 24.90 26.81 -4.12
CA TYR A 119 26.30 27.00 -4.46
C TYR A 119 26.73 28.47 -4.47
N ILE A 120 25.84 29.41 -4.77
CA ILE A 120 26.11 30.85 -4.58
C ILE A 120 26.28 31.16 -3.10
N ILE A 121 25.42 30.63 -2.22
CA ILE A 121 25.56 30.78 -0.76
C ILE A 121 26.90 30.17 -0.29
N CYS A 122 27.21 28.94 -0.71
CA CYS A 122 28.47 28.27 -0.39
C CYS A 122 29.68 29.09 -0.82
N PHE A 123 29.64 29.72 -2.00
CA PHE A 123 30.70 30.55 -2.51
C PHE A 123 30.95 31.77 -1.62
N PHE A 124 29.93 32.52 -1.23
CA PHE A 124 30.09 33.70 -0.37
C PHE A 124 30.44 33.36 1.07
N THR A 125 30.10 32.17 1.57
CA THR A 125 30.42 31.72 2.93
C THR A 125 31.69 30.87 3.00
N LEU A 126 32.37 30.69 1.88
CA LEU A 126 33.58 29.87 1.74
C LEU A 126 34.64 30.12 2.84
N PRO A 127 34.99 31.37 3.18
CA PRO A 127 36.03 31.62 4.24
C PRO A 127 35.55 31.20 5.63
N LEU A 128 34.25 31.32 5.92
CA LEU A 128 33.67 30.92 7.20
C LEU A 128 33.70 29.40 7.38
N VAL A 129 33.35 28.69 6.32
CA VAL A 129 33.36 27.22 6.34
C VAL A 129 34.80 26.69 6.37
N ALA A 130 35.70 27.31 5.60
CA ALA A 130 37.11 26.98 5.66
C ALA A 130 37.70 27.16 7.07
N GLN A 131 37.39 28.27 7.75
CA GLN A 131 37.79 28.50 9.13
C GLN A 131 37.20 27.44 10.09
N ALA A 132 35.95 27.02 9.88
CA ALA A 132 35.31 25.97 10.67
C ALA A 132 35.93 24.58 10.45
N MET A 133 36.51 24.34 9.26
CA MET A 133 37.18 23.08 8.93
C MET A 133 38.62 22.99 9.49
N ASP A 134 39.32 24.09 9.64
CA ASP A 134 40.75 24.09 10.02
C ASP A 134 41.01 23.82 11.51
N GLY A 135 40.07 24.14 12.41
CA GLY A 135 40.30 24.01 13.87
C GLY A 135 41.53 24.75 14.40
N GLU A 136 41.59 24.96 15.71
CA GLU A 136 42.72 25.70 16.30
C GLU A 136 44.03 24.90 16.40
N ALA A 137 43.98 23.60 16.50
CA ALA A 137 45.11 22.79 16.97
C ALA A 137 45.89 22.06 15.89
N ALA A 138 45.32 21.78 14.76
CA ALA A 138 45.89 20.80 13.83
C ALA A 138 46.67 21.44 12.68
N MET A 139 46.59 22.74 12.43
CA MET A 139 46.58 23.15 11.05
C MET A 139 47.44 24.34 10.68
N LYS A 140 48.53 24.54 11.36
CA LYS A 140 49.57 25.48 10.84
C LYS A 140 50.22 25.03 9.52
N SER A 141 49.95 23.82 9.04
CA SER A 141 50.66 23.24 7.91
C SER A 141 49.86 22.74 6.72
N LEU A 142 48.51 22.68 6.75
CA LEU A 142 47.74 22.04 5.66
C LEU A 142 46.46 22.80 5.31
N TYR A 143 46.59 23.89 4.56
CA TYR A 143 45.45 24.59 3.91
C TYR A 143 44.83 23.81 2.73
N TRP A 144 45.29 22.60 2.45
CA TRP A 144 44.83 21.81 1.32
C TRP A 144 43.34 21.44 1.39
N ARG A 145 42.79 21.27 2.60
CA ARG A 145 41.34 21.00 2.81
C ARG A 145 40.48 22.16 2.36
N ASP A 146 40.91 23.39 2.69
CA ASP A 146 40.24 24.59 2.25
C ASP A 146 40.29 24.73 0.75
N VAL A 147 41.43 24.40 0.13
CA VAL A 147 41.59 24.36 -1.32
C VAL A 147 40.66 23.33 -1.94
N VAL A 148 40.58 22.13 -1.36
CA VAL A 148 39.67 21.08 -1.85
C VAL A 148 38.23 21.53 -1.73
N TYR A 149 37.84 22.18 -0.64
CA TYR A 149 36.49 22.72 -0.49
C TYR A 149 36.22 23.85 -1.49
N ALA A 150 37.17 24.72 -1.73
CA ALA A 150 37.03 25.74 -2.78
C ALA A 150 36.89 25.15 -4.18
N LEU A 151 37.62 24.08 -4.48
CA LEU A 151 37.44 23.33 -5.76
C LEU A 151 36.06 22.69 -5.85
N GLU A 152 35.58 22.09 -4.77
CA GLU A 152 34.23 21.50 -4.72
C GLU A 152 33.15 22.54 -4.95
N VAL A 153 33.19 23.66 -4.24
CA VAL A 153 32.27 24.79 -4.40
C VAL A 153 32.32 25.32 -5.83
N GLY A 154 33.51 25.47 -6.39
CA GLY A 154 33.72 25.91 -7.78
C GLY A 154 33.13 24.95 -8.80
N LEU A 155 33.38 23.64 -8.66
CA LEU A 155 32.79 22.62 -9.54
C LEU A 155 31.26 22.71 -9.51
N GLY A 156 30.64 22.72 -8.34
CA GLY A 156 29.21 22.81 -8.17
C GLY A 156 28.63 24.12 -8.70
N LEU A 157 29.30 25.24 -8.43
CA LEU A 157 28.89 26.55 -8.89
C LEU A 157 28.87 26.63 -10.44
N GLY A 158 29.97 26.22 -11.09
CA GLY A 158 30.06 26.23 -12.56
C GLY A 158 29.03 25.31 -13.20
N TYR A 159 28.81 24.13 -12.61
CA TYR A 159 27.81 23.17 -13.08
C TYR A 159 26.39 23.74 -12.96
N THR A 160 26.00 24.22 -11.78
CA THR A 160 24.64 24.72 -11.54
C THR A 160 24.35 26.02 -12.28
N LEU A 161 25.35 26.92 -12.42
CA LEU A 161 25.20 28.13 -13.26
C LEU A 161 25.00 27.79 -14.71
N TYR A 162 25.70 26.77 -15.25
CA TYR A 162 25.43 26.30 -16.59
C TYR A 162 23.98 25.82 -16.77
N LEU A 163 23.45 25.04 -15.79
CA LEU A 163 22.06 24.61 -15.81
C LEU A 163 21.10 25.80 -15.72
N LEU A 164 21.42 26.80 -14.89
CA LEU A 164 20.60 28.00 -14.73
C LEU A 164 20.43 28.75 -16.05
N VAL A 165 21.52 28.86 -16.82
CA VAL A 165 21.54 29.66 -18.09
C VAL A 165 20.97 28.86 -19.27
N PHE A 166 21.34 27.59 -19.42
CA PHE A 166 21.14 26.84 -20.67
C PHE A 166 20.13 25.71 -20.60
N GLU A 167 19.89 25.10 -19.45
CA GLU A 167 18.91 24.04 -19.33
C GLU A 167 17.53 24.65 -19.06
N ARG A 168 16.64 24.58 -20.04
CA ARG A 168 15.23 24.94 -19.85
C ARG A 168 14.47 23.71 -19.37
N ALA A 169 13.60 23.88 -18.39
CA ALA A 169 12.62 22.85 -18.06
C ALA A 169 11.77 22.58 -19.32
N GLU A 170 11.65 21.32 -19.72
CA GLU A 170 10.66 20.94 -20.73
C GLU A 170 9.30 21.43 -20.22
N LYS A 171 8.60 22.23 -21.03
CA LYS A 171 7.22 22.61 -20.72
C LYS A 171 6.45 21.29 -20.58
N SER A 172 5.93 21.01 -19.41
CA SER A 172 4.92 19.96 -19.27
C SER A 172 3.88 20.21 -20.35
N PRO A 173 3.46 19.20 -21.14
CA PRO A 173 2.31 19.37 -22.00
C PRO A 173 1.21 19.95 -21.13
N VAL A 174 0.60 21.03 -21.59
CA VAL A 174 -0.57 21.64 -20.96
C VAL A 174 -1.56 20.50 -20.86
N VAL A 175 -1.80 20.02 -19.65
CA VAL A 175 -2.88 19.08 -19.41
C VAL A 175 -4.13 19.85 -19.78
N ASP A 176 -4.83 19.40 -20.81
CA ASP A 176 -6.06 20.01 -21.30
C ASP A 176 -6.93 20.38 -20.10
N GLY A 177 -7.43 21.61 -20.07
CA GLY A 177 -8.24 22.14 -18.99
C GLY A 177 -9.45 21.27 -18.63
N ASP A 178 -9.96 20.50 -19.61
CA ASP A 178 -11.06 19.56 -19.44
C ASP A 178 -10.72 18.32 -18.59
N ALA A 179 -9.44 17.95 -18.47
CA ALA A 179 -9.01 16.88 -17.56
C ALA A 179 -8.91 17.34 -16.09
N LEU A 180 -8.73 18.63 -15.84
CA LEU A 180 -8.69 19.22 -14.51
C LEU A 180 -10.10 19.43 -13.91
N GLU A 181 -11.12 19.67 -14.73
CA GLU A 181 -12.51 19.81 -14.25
C GLU A 181 -13.11 18.50 -13.75
N LYS A 182 -12.73 17.35 -14.34
CA LYS A 182 -13.23 16.03 -13.91
C LYS A 182 -12.65 15.52 -12.60
N THR A 183 -11.61 16.15 -12.06
CA THR A 183 -10.98 15.76 -10.77
C THR A 183 -11.40 16.65 -9.58
N GLN A 184 -12.39 17.53 -9.73
CA GLN A 184 -12.74 18.53 -8.71
C GLN A 184 -13.64 18.03 -7.55
N THR A 185 -13.92 16.74 -7.44
CA THR A 185 -14.74 16.17 -6.34
C THR A 185 -13.96 15.79 -5.08
N GLY A 186 -12.69 16.15 -4.98
CA GLY A 186 -11.85 15.87 -3.80
C GLY A 186 -11.94 16.94 -2.71
N SER A 187 -11.64 16.55 -1.45
CA SER A 187 -11.53 17.48 -0.32
C SER A 187 -10.48 18.56 -0.60
N TRP A 188 -10.58 19.74 0.08
CA TRP A 188 -9.61 20.84 -0.04
C TRP A 188 -8.16 20.38 0.09
N TRP A 189 -7.86 19.49 1.03
CA TRP A 189 -6.53 18.90 1.21
C TRP A 189 -6.04 18.13 -0.01
N GLN A 190 -6.92 17.38 -0.67
CA GLN A 190 -6.54 16.64 -1.89
C GLN A 190 -6.17 17.59 -3.03
N LYS A 191 -6.88 18.71 -3.16
CA LYS A 191 -6.58 19.75 -4.16
C LYS A 191 -5.23 20.42 -3.87
N VAL A 192 -4.94 20.76 -2.61
CA VAL A 192 -3.67 21.37 -2.19
C VAL A 192 -2.48 20.43 -2.44
N VAL A 193 -2.58 19.17 -2.01
CA VAL A 193 -1.51 18.18 -2.18
C VAL A 193 -1.27 17.82 -3.65
N GLN A 194 -2.23 18.01 -4.52
CA GLN A 194 -2.07 17.77 -5.96
C GLN A 194 -1.33 18.89 -6.70
N GLN A 195 -1.19 20.07 -6.11
CA GLN A 195 -0.47 21.18 -6.75
C GLN A 195 1.01 20.84 -6.95
N PRO A 196 1.59 21.01 -8.16
CA PRO A 196 2.99 20.69 -8.44
C PRO A 196 3.97 21.41 -7.52
N ALA A 197 3.69 22.67 -7.16
CA ALA A 197 4.50 23.45 -6.23
C ALA A 197 4.55 22.85 -4.83
N VAL A 198 3.41 22.42 -4.30
CA VAL A 198 3.33 21.79 -2.96
C VAL A 198 4.09 20.46 -2.96
N ARG A 199 3.94 19.65 -4.00
CA ARG A 199 4.68 18.38 -4.14
C ARG A 199 6.19 18.59 -4.19
N LEU A 200 6.64 19.57 -4.96
CA LEU A 200 8.06 19.91 -5.03
C LEU A 200 8.59 20.40 -3.69
N THR A 201 7.83 21.26 -2.99
CA THR A 201 8.21 21.75 -1.66
C THR A 201 8.31 20.60 -0.65
N VAL A 202 7.35 19.69 -0.60
CA VAL A 202 7.38 18.51 0.27
C VAL A 202 8.59 17.62 -0.06
N LEU A 203 8.87 17.40 -1.34
CA LEU A 203 10.04 16.62 -1.76
C LEU A 203 11.34 17.27 -1.31
N VAL A 204 11.49 18.59 -1.49
CA VAL A 204 12.69 19.34 -1.06
C VAL A 204 12.86 19.27 0.46
N LEU A 205 11.77 19.43 1.21
CA LEU A 205 11.82 19.31 2.68
C LEU A 205 12.21 17.90 3.13
N LEU A 206 11.65 16.86 2.53
CA LEU A 206 12.05 15.48 2.82
C LEU A 206 13.52 15.22 2.48
N MET A 207 13.95 15.68 1.29
CA MET A 207 15.35 15.59 0.88
C MET A 207 16.28 16.33 1.86
N ALA A 208 15.86 17.51 2.30
CA ALA A 208 16.63 18.30 3.28
C ALA A 208 16.79 17.56 4.62
N VAL A 209 15.70 17.00 5.14
CA VAL A 209 15.74 16.24 6.41
C VAL A 209 16.61 15.01 6.30
N VAL A 210 16.48 14.23 5.23
CA VAL A 210 17.26 12.98 5.05
C VAL A 210 18.74 13.26 4.78
N SER A 211 19.05 14.39 4.13
CA SER A 211 20.43 14.81 3.88
C SER A 211 21.09 15.49 5.08
N MET A 212 20.38 15.69 6.18
CA MET A 212 20.89 16.38 7.34
C MET A 212 22.00 15.55 8.01
N PRO A 213 23.24 16.06 8.08
CA PRO A 213 24.30 15.38 8.79
C PRO A 213 23.97 15.18 10.28
N LEU A 214 24.37 14.06 10.86
CA LEU A 214 23.99 13.67 12.22
C LEU A 214 24.47 14.65 13.32
N TRP A 215 25.53 15.40 13.07
CA TRP A 215 26.05 16.39 14.01
C TRP A 215 25.26 17.71 14.03
N ILE A 216 24.46 18.03 12.98
CA ILE A 216 23.65 19.26 12.97
C ILE A 216 22.57 19.27 14.05
N PRO A 217 21.80 18.18 14.29
CA PRO A 217 20.87 18.16 15.42
C PRO A 217 21.52 18.46 16.75
N GLN A 218 22.73 17.94 17.02
CA GLN A 218 23.45 18.21 18.25
C GLN A 218 23.84 19.68 18.38
N LEU A 219 24.20 20.32 17.27
CA LEU A 219 24.54 21.75 17.25
C LEU A 219 23.37 22.66 17.66
N TYR A 220 22.15 22.30 17.27
CA TYR A 220 20.95 23.13 17.51
C TYR A 220 20.14 22.72 18.74
N ILE A 221 20.10 21.44 19.07
CA ILE A 221 19.31 20.90 20.19
C ILE A 221 20.14 20.88 21.47
N GLY A 222 21.45 20.90 21.34
CA GLY A 222 22.38 20.72 22.45
C GLY A 222 22.52 19.25 22.87
N TYR A 223 23.42 19.01 23.82
CA TYR A 223 23.55 17.68 24.44
C TYR A 223 22.32 17.42 25.30
N ILE A 224 21.48 16.52 24.87
CA ILE A 224 20.40 15.98 25.72
C ILE A 224 21.09 15.02 26.71
N ASP A 225 20.95 15.33 27.99
CA ASP A 225 21.60 14.59 29.07
C ASP A 225 21.25 13.10 29.01
N SER A 226 22.30 12.29 29.19
CA SER A 226 22.37 10.88 28.82
C SER A 226 21.71 9.89 29.78
N SER A 227 20.70 10.28 30.53
CA SER A 227 20.00 9.38 31.45
C SER A 227 19.08 8.36 30.76
N ILE A 228 18.87 8.44 29.45
CA ILE A 228 18.04 7.51 28.68
C ILE A 228 18.96 6.56 27.92
N LEU A 229 19.50 5.56 28.62
CA LEU A 229 20.16 4.42 27.99
C LEU A 229 19.11 3.50 27.38
N PRO A 230 19.34 2.92 26.20
CA PRO A 230 18.50 1.87 25.68
C PRO A 230 18.82 0.56 26.40
N ASP A 231 18.14 0.31 27.52
CA ASP A 231 18.10 -1.05 28.07
C ASP A 231 17.42 -1.98 27.06
N ASP A 232 17.91 -3.20 26.95
CA ASP A 232 17.37 -4.22 26.05
C ASP A 232 15.84 -4.32 26.23
N PHE A 233 15.10 -4.09 25.13
CA PHE A 233 13.64 -4.14 25.06
C PHE A 233 12.86 -3.15 25.95
N ASN A 234 13.45 -2.05 26.40
CA ASN A 234 12.69 -0.98 27.01
C ASN A 234 11.67 -0.37 25.99
N LEU A 235 10.79 0.52 26.48
CA LEU A 235 9.75 1.12 25.64
C LEU A 235 10.35 1.84 24.41
N LEU A 236 11.44 2.52 24.59
CA LEU A 236 12.09 3.31 23.52
C LEU A 236 12.71 2.40 22.45
N HIS A 237 13.38 1.33 22.86
CA HIS A 237 13.90 0.31 21.95
C HIS A 237 12.77 -0.34 21.14
N ARG A 238 11.66 -0.72 21.79
CA ARG A 238 10.48 -1.25 21.09
C ARG A 238 9.85 -0.27 20.12
N LEU A 239 9.76 1.02 20.46
CA LEU A 239 9.26 2.06 19.57
C LEU A 239 10.16 2.25 18.34
N THR A 240 11.47 2.17 18.49
CA THR A 240 12.40 2.25 17.35
C THR A 240 12.26 1.02 16.44
N LEU A 241 12.13 -0.19 17.00
CA LEU A 241 11.87 -1.40 16.22
C LEU A 241 10.55 -1.32 15.44
N TYR A 242 9.45 -0.94 16.11
CA TYR A 242 8.15 -0.79 15.45
C TYR A 242 8.17 0.34 14.41
N GLY A 243 8.87 1.43 14.70
CA GLY A 243 9.06 2.56 13.78
C GLY A 243 9.71 2.12 12.47
N SER A 244 10.67 1.20 12.51
CA SER A 244 11.33 0.68 11.31
C SER A 244 10.35 0.01 10.34
N VAL A 245 9.37 -0.73 10.85
CA VAL A 245 8.36 -1.40 10.02
C VAL A 245 7.25 -0.43 9.60
N LEU A 246 6.79 0.43 10.52
CA LEU A 246 5.68 1.35 10.26
C LEU A 246 6.00 2.40 9.19
N VAL A 247 7.26 2.79 9.02
CA VAL A 247 7.70 3.74 7.97
C VAL A 247 7.42 3.23 6.56
N ILE A 248 7.34 1.92 6.34
CA ILE A 248 7.02 1.34 5.02
C ILE A 248 5.66 1.83 4.53
N ILE A 249 4.68 1.94 5.42
CA ILE A 249 3.29 2.30 5.09
C ILE A 249 3.18 3.69 4.47
N PRO A 250 3.61 4.79 5.13
CA PRO A 250 3.52 6.12 4.55
C PRO A 250 4.38 6.27 3.29
N VAL A 251 5.57 5.67 3.22
CA VAL A 251 6.42 5.69 2.03
C VAL A 251 5.72 5.01 0.85
N TYR A 252 5.07 3.86 1.07
CA TYR A 252 4.27 3.20 0.03
C TYR A 252 3.14 4.10 -0.49
N PHE A 253 2.35 4.73 0.39
CA PHE A 253 1.26 5.61 -0.03
C PHE A 253 1.74 6.86 -0.77
N LEU A 254 2.89 7.40 -0.40
CA LEU A 254 3.48 8.58 -1.05
C LEU A 254 3.99 8.27 -2.47
N PHE A 255 4.59 7.10 -2.67
CA PHE A 255 5.32 6.78 -3.89
C PHE A 255 4.67 5.73 -4.80
N SER A 256 3.78 4.85 -4.32
CA SER A 256 3.21 3.74 -5.11
C SER A 256 2.48 4.16 -6.39
N LYS A 257 1.92 5.38 -6.41
CA LYS A 257 1.21 5.95 -7.57
C LYS A 257 2.11 6.79 -8.48
N ARG A 258 3.41 6.90 -8.19
CA ARG A 258 4.36 7.67 -8.97
C ARG A 258 4.89 6.85 -10.15
N GLU A 259 5.44 7.55 -11.15
CA GLU A 259 6.12 6.89 -12.26
C GLU A 259 7.32 6.07 -11.76
N TYR A 260 7.69 5.04 -12.52
CA TYR A 260 8.78 4.12 -12.17
C TYR A 260 10.09 4.84 -11.85
N GLU A 261 10.51 5.79 -12.70
CA GLU A 261 11.77 6.53 -12.51
C GLU A 261 11.71 7.47 -11.31
N GLU A 262 10.54 8.03 -10.97
CA GLU A 262 10.36 8.84 -9.76
C GLU A 262 10.50 8.01 -8.49
N ARG A 263 9.87 6.83 -8.45
CA ARG A 263 9.97 5.89 -7.31
C ARG A 263 11.42 5.44 -7.11
N ARG A 264 12.09 5.05 -8.19
CA ARG A 264 13.49 4.61 -8.17
C ARG A 264 14.41 5.73 -7.72
N TYR A 265 14.18 6.96 -8.22
CA TYR A 265 14.99 8.11 -7.84
C TYR A 265 14.81 8.50 -6.37
N ALA A 266 13.59 8.49 -5.84
CA ALA A 266 13.34 8.79 -4.44
C ALA A 266 14.12 7.85 -3.51
N LEU A 267 14.06 6.54 -3.76
CA LEU A 267 14.82 5.57 -2.95
C LEU A 267 16.34 5.70 -3.17
N LEU A 268 16.79 5.99 -4.40
CA LEU A 268 18.20 6.28 -4.64
C LEU A 268 18.66 7.49 -3.84
N TYR A 269 17.92 8.59 -3.86
CA TYR A 269 18.27 9.79 -3.13
C TYR A 269 18.40 9.50 -1.63
N PHE A 270 17.41 8.85 -1.03
CA PHE A 270 17.42 8.52 0.39
C PHE A 270 18.57 7.56 0.76
N SER A 271 18.79 6.52 -0.02
CA SER A 271 19.87 5.56 0.22
C SER A 271 21.26 6.18 0.02
N PHE A 272 21.40 7.05 -0.96
CA PHE A 272 22.66 7.74 -1.22
C PHE A 272 22.98 8.77 -0.12
N ALA A 273 21.99 9.55 0.31
CA ALA A 273 22.15 10.47 1.43
C ALA A 273 22.48 9.73 2.73
N ALA A 274 21.83 8.60 2.98
CA ALA A 274 22.12 7.76 4.14
C ALA A 274 23.53 7.15 4.07
N MET A 275 24.00 6.72 2.89
CA MET A 275 25.36 6.24 2.67
C MET A 275 26.40 7.30 3.03
N ILE A 276 26.18 8.55 2.58
CA ILE A 276 27.11 9.63 2.88
C ILE A 276 27.11 9.96 4.38
N ALA A 277 25.91 10.05 4.99
CA ALA A 277 25.81 10.28 6.43
C ALA A 277 26.47 9.15 7.24
N TYR A 278 26.34 7.91 6.80
CA TYR A 278 27.00 6.76 7.40
C TYR A 278 28.53 6.83 7.26
N SER A 279 29.04 7.35 6.13
CA SER A 279 30.49 7.49 5.89
C SER A 279 31.18 8.47 6.85
N TYR A 280 30.42 9.17 7.71
CA TYR A 280 30.90 10.05 8.77
C TYR A 280 31.96 9.39 9.69
N ASN A 281 31.85 8.11 9.96
CA ASN A 281 32.80 7.37 10.79
C ASN A 281 34.11 7.01 10.07
N TYR A 282 34.19 7.19 8.76
CA TYR A 282 35.33 6.79 7.96
C TYR A 282 36.21 8.00 7.62
N THR A 283 36.97 8.50 8.60
CA THR A 283 38.02 9.48 8.36
C THR A 283 39.31 8.78 7.93
N PHE A 284 40.24 9.49 7.31
CA PHE A 284 41.58 8.94 7.00
C PHE A 284 42.33 8.46 8.25
N GLU A 285 42.11 9.11 9.37
CA GLU A 285 42.69 8.73 10.66
C GLU A 285 42.14 7.39 11.14
N ASN A 286 40.80 7.23 11.11
CA ASN A 286 40.14 5.99 11.51
C ASN A 286 40.29 4.86 10.48
N PHE A 287 40.56 5.18 9.21
CA PHE A 287 40.77 4.17 8.18
C PHE A 287 42.06 3.36 8.39
N GLY A 288 43.02 3.91 9.14
CA GLY A 288 44.22 3.20 9.63
C GLY A 288 43.88 2.10 10.64
N ASP A 289 42.77 2.22 11.36
CA ASP A 289 42.25 1.15 12.20
C ASP A 289 41.41 0.17 11.39
N VAL A 290 41.98 -0.98 11.10
CA VAL A 290 41.33 -2.03 10.30
C VAL A 290 40.03 -2.55 10.90
N SER A 291 39.82 -2.42 12.23
CA SER A 291 38.58 -2.85 12.89
C SER A 291 37.37 -1.96 12.51
N SER A 292 37.62 -0.73 12.09
CA SER A 292 36.59 0.22 11.68
C SER A 292 36.13 0.08 10.23
N TRP A 293 36.74 -0.80 9.44
CA TRP A 293 36.42 -0.97 8.02
C TRP A 293 34.96 -1.41 7.80
N PRO A 294 34.28 -0.94 6.73
CA PRO A 294 32.84 -1.20 6.50
C PRO A 294 32.54 -2.60 5.97
N LEU A 295 33.21 -3.61 6.52
CA LEU A 295 33.09 -4.99 6.09
C LEU A 295 32.02 -5.80 6.84
N HIS A 296 31.35 -5.20 7.85
CA HIS A 296 30.18 -5.82 8.45
C HIS A 296 29.03 -5.92 7.44
N LEU A 297 28.27 -6.99 7.53
CA LEU A 297 27.20 -7.30 6.59
C LEU A 297 26.18 -6.15 6.43
N CYS A 298 25.71 -5.57 7.52
CA CYS A 298 24.79 -4.43 7.50
C CYS A 298 25.39 -3.19 6.83
N ASN A 299 26.70 -2.97 6.99
CA ASN A 299 27.41 -1.84 6.40
C ASN A 299 27.55 -1.97 4.89
N THR A 300 27.73 -3.19 4.37
CA THR A 300 27.81 -3.43 2.92
C THR A 300 26.54 -3.01 2.20
N ALA A 301 25.36 -3.15 2.82
CA ALA A 301 24.09 -2.71 2.26
C ALA A 301 24.06 -1.23 1.92
N MET A 302 24.68 -0.39 2.75
CA MET A 302 24.72 1.07 2.58
C MET A 302 25.39 1.49 1.28
N TYR A 303 26.34 0.71 0.77
CA TYR A 303 27.04 0.98 -0.50
C TYR A 303 26.39 0.25 -1.67
N ILE A 304 25.94 -0.99 -1.46
CA ILE A 304 25.36 -1.83 -2.53
C ILE A 304 24.01 -1.28 -2.99
N ILE A 305 23.12 -0.87 -2.09
CA ILE A 305 21.76 -0.44 -2.41
C ILE A 305 21.74 0.78 -3.36
N PRO A 306 22.43 1.91 -3.06
CA PRO A 306 22.44 3.05 -3.98
C PRO A 306 23.06 2.71 -5.34
N LEU A 307 24.09 1.88 -5.40
CA LEU A 307 24.67 1.42 -6.67
C LEU A 307 23.68 0.60 -7.48
N CYS A 308 22.98 -0.34 -6.84
CA CYS A 308 21.94 -1.13 -7.49
C CYS A 308 20.81 -0.25 -8.05
N LEU A 309 20.35 0.74 -7.28
CA LEU A 309 19.32 1.67 -7.70
C LEU A 309 19.81 2.59 -8.84
N MET A 310 21.06 3.04 -8.81
CA MET A 310 21.64 3.90 -9.82
C MET A 310 21.81 3.18 -11.16
N PHE A 311 22.38 1.98 -11.14
CA PHE A 311 22.79 1.23 -12.34
C PHE A 311 21.80 0.12 -12.74
N LYS A 312 20.69 -0.05 -12.01
CA LYS A 312 19.68 -1.11 -12.24
C LYS A 312 20.26 -2.53 -12.10
N TRP A 313 21.13 -2.75 -11.11
CA TRP A 313 21.74 -4.04 -10.83
C TRP A 313 20.84 -4.89 -9.90
N ASP A 314 19.79 -5.47 -10.47
CA ASP A 314 18.82 -6.30 -9.76
C ASP A 314 19.44 -7.55 -9.11
N LYS A 315 20.36 -8.21 -9.81
CA LYS A 315 21.02 -9.44 -9.32
C LYS A 315 21.82 -9.22 -8.04
N LEU A 316 22.56 -8.11 -7.97
CA LEU A 316 23.32 -7.76 -6.77
C LEU A 316 22.40 -7.32 -5.64
N TYR A 317 21.29 -6.66 -6.00
CA TYR A 317 20.29 -6.23 -5.04
C TYR A 317 19.67 -7.38 -4.25
N TYR A 318 19.40 -8.54 -4.86
CA TYR A 318 18.79 -9.68 -4.16
C TYR A 318 19.67 -10.22 -3.03
N PHE A 319 21.00 -10.04 -3.11
CA PHE A 319 21.89 -10.35 -1.99
C PHE A 319 21.53 -9.48 -0.77
N THR A 320 21.32 -8.17 -0.95
CA THR A 320 20.94 -7.28 0.17
C THR A 320 19.59 -7.65 0.74
N MET A 321 18.64 -8.03 -0.11
CA MET A 321 17.28 -8.39 0.29
C MET A 321 17.24 -9.60 1.23
N PHE A 322 17.98 -10.67 0.90
CA PHE A 322 17.89 -11.92 1.66
C PHE A 322 18.91 -12.02 2.80
N ILE A 323 20.02 -11.34 2.67
CA ILE A 323 21.16 -11.49 3.58
C ILE A 323 21.31 -10.28 4.51
N ASN A 324 21.39 -9.06 3.96
CA ASN A 324 21.60 -7.87 4.78
C ASN A 324 20.38 -7.53 5.65
N VAL A 325 19.16 -7.77 5.17
CA VAL A 325 17.93 -7.53 5.95
C VAL A 325 17.92 -8.33 7.25
N LEU A 326 18.36 -9.61 7.22
CA LEU A 326 18.50 -10.43 8.42
C LEU A 326 19.55 -9.87 9.38
N GLY A 327 20.74 -9.53 8.86
CA GLY A 327 21.80 -8.94 9.68
C GLY A 327 21.35 -7.65 10.36
N ALA A 328 20.68 -6.77 9.63
CA ALA A 328 20.15 -5.51 10.18
C ALA A 328 19.05 -5.76 11.23
N PHE A 329 18.18 -6.73 11.00
CA PHE A 329 17.11 -7.09 11.94
C PHE A 329 17.68 -7.60 13.27
N PHE A 330 18.65 -8.51 13.23
CA PHE A 330 19.29 -9.01 14.45
C PHE A 330 20.07 -7.94 15.19
N ALA A 331 20.79 -7.07 14.48
CA ALA A 331 21.51 -5.96 15.11
C ALA A 331 20.56 -4.96 15.80
N MET A 332 19.35 -4.75 15.25
CA MET A 332 18.35 -3.90 15.89
C MET A 332 17.68 -4.57 17.11
N ILE A 333 17.55 -5.90 17.12
CA ILE A 333 16.98 -6.64 18.26
C ILE A 333 18.00 -6.72 19.41
N MET A 334 19.27 -6.95 19.07
CA MET A 334 20.36 -7.10 20.04
C MET A 334 21.42 -6.01 19.81
N PRO A 335 21.10 -4.75 20.12
CA PRO A 335 22.06 -3.66 19.91
C PRO A 335 23.22 -3.79 20.92
N ASN A 336 24.43 -3.82 20.40
CA ASN A 336 25.65 -3.74 21.22
C ASN A 336 26.03 -2.26 21.39
N VAL A 337 25.30 -1.54 22.25
CA VAL A 337 25.43 -0.09 22.38
C VAL A 337 25.32 0.34 23.83
N GLU A 338 26.38 0.94 24.35
CA GLU A 338 26.49 1.42 25.73
C GLU A 338 26.28 2.95 25.85
N GLU A 339 25.92 3.63 24.75
CA GLU A 339 25.82 5.09 24.70
C GLU A 339 24.36 5.58 24.61
N ASN A 340 24.17 6.88 24.91
CA ASN A 340 22.89 7.57 24.83
C ASN A 340 22.22 7.47 23.43
N LEU A 341 20.92 7.22 23.39
CA LEU A 341 20.12 7.08 22.16
C LEU A 341 20.26 8.28 21.19
N LEU A 342 20.52 9.46 21.68
CA LEU A 342 20.68 10.67 20.89
C LEU A 342 22.16 11.02 20.60
N SER A 343 23.09 10.15 20.97
CA SER A 343 24.50 10.34 20.54
C SER A 343 24.58 10.14 19.01
N ALA A 344 25.52 10.85 18.38
CA ALA A 344 25.74 10.76 16.94
C ALA A 344 26.00 9.31 16.49
N ARG A 345 26.74 8.55 17.27
CA ARG A 345 27.12 7.17 17.03
C ARG A 345 25.89 6.24 17.05
N ILE A 346 24.99 6.41 18.03
CA ILE A 346 23.77 5.61 18.13
C ILE A 346 22.74 5.99 17.09
N MET A 347 22.54 7.28 16.81
CA MET A 347 21.68 7.71 15.70
C MET A 347 22.17 7.13 14.38
N GLN A 348 23.48 7.08 14.16
CA GLN A 348 24.07 6.47 12.98
C GLN A 348 23.88 4.96 12.96
N PHE A 349 24.01 4.26 14.10
CA PHE A 349 23.70 2.84 14.20
C PHE A 349 22.27 2.54 13.75
N TRP A 350 21.28 3.26 14.27
CA TRP A 350 19.89 3.09 13.90
C TRP A 350 19.64 3.45 12.44
N GLN A 351 20.21 4.56 11.94
CA GLN A 351 20.07 4.96 10.54
C GLN A 351 20.61 3.88 9.59
N ASN A 352 21.79 3.35 9.86
CA ASN A 352 22.41 2.28 9.08
C ASN A 352 21.48 1.04 9.03
N HIS A 353 21.07 0.56 10.19
CA HIS A 353 20.27 -0.66 10.29
C HIS A 353 18.86 -0.47 9.73
N TYR A 354 18.24 0.70 9.93
CA TYR A 354 16.97 1.04 9.27
C TYR A 354 17.11 1.02 7.75
N CYS A 355 18.16 1.63 7.20
CA CYS A 355 18.36 1.65 5.77
C CYS A 355 18.61 0.26 5.20
N ALA A 356 19.47 -0.54 5.87
CA ALA A 356 19.77 -1.91 5.47
C ALA A 356 18.54 -2.84 5.55
N PHE A 357 17.60 -2.54 6.46
CA PHE A 357 16.35 -3.27 6.62
C PHE A 357 15.23 -2.79 5.68
N LEU A 358 14.97 -1.47 5.65
CA LEU A 358 13.82 -0.88 4.97
C LEU A 358 13.98 -0.79 3.45
N PHE A 359 15.14 -0.35 2.96
CA PHE A 359 15.28 -0.11 1.52
C PHE A 359 15.12 -1.37 0.68
N PRO A 360 15.66 -2.55 1.05
CA PRO A 360 15.39 -3.76 0.31
C PRO A 360 13.90 -4.11 0.21
N ILE A 361 13.16 -3.90 1.28
CA ILE A 361 11.70 -4.14 1.30
C ILE A 361 10.97 -3.10 0.45
N LEU A 362 11.29 -1.82 0.59
CA LEU A 362 10.66 -0.73 -0.17
C LEU A 362 10.88 -0.85 -1.68
N VAL A 363 12.06 -1.30 -2.12
CA VAL A 363 12.36 -1.51 -3.55
C VAL A 363 11.41 -2.54 -4.16
N LEU A 364 11.05 -3.60 -3.42
CA LEU A 364 10.09 -4.61 -3.89
C LEU A 364 8.65 -4.14 -3.80
N VAL A 365 8.28 -3.53 -2.66
CA VAL A 365 6.90 -3.05 -2.42
C VAL A 365 6.53 -1.94 -3.42
N LEU A 366 7.51 -1.14 -3.86
CA LEU A 366 7.34 -0.10 -4.87
C LEU A 366 7.54 -0.61 -6.32
N ASP A 367 7.68 -1.91 -6.54
CA ASP A 367 7.88 -2.53 -7.87
C ASP A 367 9.05 -1.89 -8.66
N ILE A 368 10.19 -1.61 -7.99
CA ILE A 368 11.38 -1.04 -8.64
C ILE A 368 12.20 -2.13 -9.30
N PHE A 369 12.40 -3.26 -8.62
CA PHE A 369 12.97 -4.46 -9.21
C PHE A 369 11.93 -5.58 -9.24
N PRO A 370 12.03 -6.52 -10.22
CA PRO A 370 11.12 -7.64 -10.30
C PRO A 370 11.21 -8.52 -9.04
N ARG A 371 10.15 -9.26 -8.75
CA ARG A 371 10.14 -10.19 -7.64
C ARG A 371 11.19 -11.29 -7.86
N PRO A 372 11.99 -11.61 -6.83
CA PRO A 372 12.99 -12.65 -6.96
C PRO A 372 12.33 -14.03 -7.16
N LYS A 373 12.92 -14.84 -7.99
CA LYS A 373 12.58 -16.26 -8.18
C LYS A 373 13.57 -17.12 -7.39
N LEU A 374 13.26 -18.39 -7.17
CA LEU A 374 14.13 -19.33 -6.45
C LEU A 374 15.58 -19.31 -6.97
N LYS A 375 15.78 -19.12 -8.26
CA LYS A 375 17.13 -19.03 -8.86
C LYS A 375 17.94 -17.85 -8.31
N GLN A 376 17.32 -16.67 -8.15
CA GLN A 376 17.95 -15.48 -7.59
C GLN A 376 18.27 -15.67 -6.10
N PHE A 377 17.37 -16.32 -5.36
CA PHE A 377 17.60 -16.68 -3.97
C PHE A 377 18.83 -17.61 -3.84
N ILE A 378 18.94 -18.65 -4.66
CA ILE A 378 20.11 -19.54 -4.65
C ILE A 378 21.39 -18.76 -4.98
N TYR A 379 21.37 -17.84 -5.94
CA TYR A 379 22.54 -17.00 -6.22
C TYR A 379 22.92 -16.11 -5.04
N SER A 380 21.96 -15.61 -4.29
CA SER A 380 22.21 -14.84 -3.07
C SER A 380 22.86 -15.68 -1.98
N LEU A 381 22.45 -16.94 -1.83
CA LEU A 381 23.10 -17.89 -0.91
C LEU A 381 24.53 -18.24 -1.33
N VAL A 382 24.79 -18.41 -2.62
CA VAL A 382 26.15 -18.64 -3.14
C VAL A 382 27.01 -17.42 -2.91
N ALA A 383 26.50 -16.20 -3.19
CA ALA A 383 27.20 -14.96 -2.90
C ALA A 383 27.49 -14.80 -1.41
N PHE A 384 26.54 -15.20 -0.56
CA PHE A 384 26.75 -15.21 0.90
C PHE A 384 27.82 -16.18 1.32
N ALA A 385 27.86 -17.41 0.76
CA ALA A 385 28.90 -18.38 1.07
C ALA A 385 30.29 -17.85 0.68
N VAL A 386 30.41 -17.19 -0.47
CA VAL A 386 31.67 -16.55 -0.91
C VAL A 386 32.07 -15.40 0.04
N TYR A 387 31.11 -14.52 0.38
CA TYR A 387 31.33 -13.44 1.33
C TYR A 387 31.75 -13.99 2.70
N PHE A 388 31.05 -14.98 3.22
CA PHE A 388 31.33 -15.63 4.50
C PHE A 388 32.74 -16.21 4.54
N ALA A 389 33.12 -17.01 3.52
CA ALA A 389 34.45 -17.57 3.40
C ALA A 389 35.54 -16.50 3.31
N SER A 390 35.26 -15.39 2.59
CA SER A 390 36.16 -14.26 2.51
C SER A 390 36.35 -13.59 3.88
N MET A 391 35.27 -13.42 4.66
CA MET A 391 35.35 -12.82 5.99
C MET A 391 36.07 -13.72 7.01
N LEU A 392 35.96 -15.05 6.91
CA LEU A 392 36.77 -15.97 7.72
C LEU A 392 38.26 -15.70 7.51
N LEU A 393 38.71 -15.58 6.26
CA LEU A 393 40.12 -15.35 5.92
C LEU A 393 40.56 -13.94 6.31
N VAL A 394 39.73 -12.93 6.05
CA VAL A 394 40.02 -11.51 6.36
C VAL A 394 40.14 -11.33 7.87
N ASN A 395 39.18 -11.84 8.66
CA ASN A 395 39.26 -11.77 10.13
C ASN A 395 40.51 -12.47 10.66
N ALA A 396 40.76 -13.71 10.24
CA ALA A 396 41.93 -14.49 10.69
C ALA A 396 43.26 -13.82 10.29
N TRP A 397 43.29 -13.09 9.18
CA TRP A 397 44.48 -12.33 8.76
C TRP A 397 44.64 -11.02 9.54
N LEU A 398 43.59 -10.20 9.63
CA LEU A 398 43.69 -8.86 10.22
C LEU A 398 43.77 -8.88 11.72
N THR A 399 43.36 -9.92 12.43
CA THR A 399 43.57 -10.11 13.87
C THR A 399 45.05 -10.14 14.25
N ASN A 400 45.96 -10.40 13.31
CA ASN A 400 47.41 -10.25 13.55
C ASN A 400 47.87 -8.80 13.69
N TYR A 401 47.07 -7.83 13.19
CA TYR A 401 47.40 -6.41 13.25
C TYR A 401 46.56 -5.68 14.31
N ASN A 402 45.32 -6.10 14.51
CA ASN A 402 44.43 -5.56 15.53
C ASN A 402 43.51 -6.70 16.04
N SER A 403 43.66 -7.00 17.35
CA SER A 403 42.87 -8.07 18.00
C SER A 403 41.37 -7.78 18.06
N GLY A 404 40.93 -6.53 17.88
CA GLY A 404 39.54 -6.12 17.86
C GLY A 404 38.83 -6.36 16.52
N VAL A 405 39.52 -6.90 15.49
CA VAL A 405 38.88 -7.19 14.19
C VAL A 405 37.97 -8.39 14.30
N ASP A 406 36.68 -8.15 14.05
CA ASP A 406 35.70 -9.20 13.98
C ASP A 406 34.50 -8.84 13.05
N PHE A 407 34.78 -8.83 11.76
CA PHE A 407 33.71 -8.59 10.80
C PHE A 407 32.74 -9.76 10.79
N PHE A 408 31.45 -9.42 10.87
CA PHE A 408 30.33 -10.35 10.86
C PHE A 408 30.25 -11.23 12.12
N PHE A 409 30.91 -10.84 13.23
CA PHE A 409 30.86 -11.54 14.52
C PHE A 409 31.29 -13.03 14.44
N LEU A 410 32.29 -13.32 13.59
CA LEU A 410 32.75 -14.68 13.35
C LEU A 410 33.79 -15.18 14.37
N ASN A 411 34.44 -14.24 15.05
CA ASN A 411 35.52 -14.53 15.98
C ASN A 411 35.21 -14.08 17.42
N SER A 412 34.26 -13.12 17.62
CA SER A 412 33.91 -12.62 18.94
C SER A 412 33.08 -13.58 19.76
N ASP A 413 33.11 -13.39 21.06
CA ASP A 413 32.30 -14.05 22.06
C ASP A 413 30.89 -13.43 22.16
N PHE A 414 30.70 -12.19 21.71
CA PHE A 414 29.46 -11.44 21.84
C PHE A 414 28.19 -12.25 21.47
N VAL A 415 28.18 -12.93 20.31
CA VAL A 415 27.03 -13.76 19.92
C VAL A 415 26.98 -15.06 20.72
N ALA A 416 28.15 -15.63 21.05
CA ALA A 416 28.23 -16.85 21.85
C ALA A 416 27.72 -16.60 23.28
N GLU A 417 28.11 -15.49 23.93
CA GLU A 417 27.62 -15.07 25.25
C GLU A 417 26.08 -14.92 25.27
N LYS A 418 25.51 -14.28 24.25
CA LYS A 418 24.04 -14.11 24.13
C LYS A 418 23.30 -15.44 23.91
N LEU A 419 23.95 -16.44 23.28
CA LEU A 419 23.39 -17.79 23.08
C LEU A 419 23.62 -18.71 24.26
N GLY A 420 24.55 -18.37 25.16
CA GLY A 420 24.87 -19.08 26.39
C GLY A 420 26.02 -20.10 26.28
N GLN A 421 26.36 -20.75 27.39
CA GLN A 421 27.55 -21.58 27.56
C GLN A 421 27.79 -22.62 26.48
N TRP A 422 26.72 -23.22 25.95
CA TRP A 422 26.84 -24.23 24.88
C TRP A 422 27.48 -23.66 23.58
N ALA A 423 27.27 -22.39 23.30
CA ALA A 423 27.85 -21.75 22.12
C ALA A 423 29.30 -21.30 22.39
N GLU A 424 29.62 -20.95 23.62
CA GLU A 424 30.99 -20.70 24.09
C GLU A 424 31.83 -21.98 24.01
N ASP A 425 31.32 -23.11 24.46
CA ASP A 425 31.99 -24.41 24.40
C ASP A 425 32.33 -24.82 22.94
N LEU A 426 31.51 -24.44 21.96
CA LEU A 426 31.80 -24.68 20.55
C LEU A 426 32.98 -23.85 20.02
N ARG A 427 33.27 -22.70 20.65
CA ARG A 427 34.43 -21.86 20.30
C ARG A 427 35.74 -22.39 20.87
N ASP A 428 35.70 -23.28 21.86
CA ASP A 428 36.90 -23.92 22.36
C ASP A 428 37.57 -24.83 21.34
N ILE A 429 36.79 -25.26 20.32
CA ILE A 429 37.31 -26.04 19.20
C ILE A 429 37.95 -25.11 18.17
N GLN A 430 39.28 -24.89 18.31
CA GLN A 430 40.07 -23.98 17.48
C GLN A 430 40.93 -24.73 16.47
N LEU A 431 40.99 -24.19 15.26
CA LEU A 431 41.99 -24.60 14.24
C LEU A 431 43.00 -23.47 14.09
N ILE A 432 44.22 -23.74 14.52
CA ILE A 432 45.33 -22.77 14.47
C ILE A 432 46.35 -23.24 13.45
N PHE A 433 46.67 -22.40 12.49
CA PHE A 433 47.73 -22.64 11.54
C PHE A 433 48.54 -21.36 11.27
N TYR A 434 49.73 -21.53 10.72
CA TYR A 434 50.67 -20.41 10.47
C TYR A 434 50.99 -20.34 8.98
N ILE A 435 50.95 -19.14 8.42
CA ILE A 435 51.47 -18.82 7.09
C ILE A 435 52.59 -17.81 7.28
N LYS A 436 53.86 -18.26 7.16
CA LYS A 436 55.02 -17.51 7.57
C LYS A 436 54.93 -17.11 9.06
N GLU A 437 54.98 -15.85 9.36
CA GLU A 437 54.89 -15.30 10.73
C GLU A 437 53.45 -15.01 11.18
N LEU A 438 52.46 -15.09 10.28
CA LEU A 438 51.09 -14.78 10.57
C LEU A 438 50.36 -15.98 11.16
N LYS A 439 49.68 -15.74 12.31
CA LYS A 439 48.85 -16.73 13.00
C LYS A 439 47.42 -16.64 12.54
N PHE A 440 46.85 -17.71 12.04
CA PHE A 440 45.43 -17.83 11.65
C PHE A 440 44.71 -18.69 12.68
N VAL A 441 43.64 -18.10 13.26
CA VAL A 441 42.76 -18.80 14.21
C VAL A 441 41.38 -18.87 13.63
N LEU A 442 40.82 -20.08 13.48
CA LEU A 442 39.45 -20.34 13.03
C LEU A 442 38.72 -21.15 14.11
N TYR A 443 37.40 -20.97 14.19
CA TYR A 443 36.49 -21.68 15.08
C TYR A 443 35.52 -22.53 14.25
N PRO A 444 35.99 -23.66 13.63
CA PRO A 444 35.29 -24.30 12.53
C PRO A 444 33.88 -24.77 12.89
N VAL A 445 33.67 -25.31 14.09
CA VAL A 445 32.35 -25.80 14.51
C VAL A 445 31.37 -24.67 14.75
N TYR A 446 31.79 -23.64 15.49
CA TYR A 446 31.00 -22.45 15.75
C TYR A 446 30.66 -21.71 14.45
N GLN A 447 31.64 -21.49 13.59
CA GLN A 447 31.48 -20.78 12.31
C GLN A 447 30.59 -21.57 11.32
N ALA A 448 30.71 -22.90 11.28
CA ALA A 448 29.84 -23.74 10.45
C ALA A 448 28.38 -23.71 10.96
N LEU A 449 28.18 -23.76 12.29
CA LEU A 449 26.85 -23.63 12.87
C LEU A 449 26.25 -22.26 12.60
N PHE A 450 27.03 -21.18 12.76
CA PHE A 450 26.60 -19.82 12.45
C PHE A 450 26.17 -19.69 10.98
N PHE A 451 26.97 -20.21 10.04
CA PHE A 451 26.63 -20.25 8.63
C PHE A 451 25.30 -21.01 8.37
N LEU A 452 25.16 -22.19 8.97
CA LEU A 452 23.95 -23.02 8.80
C LEU A 452 22.70 -22.30 9.32
N VAL A 453 22.77 -21.71 10.52
CA VAL A 453 21.66 -20.94 11.11
C VAL A 453 21.28 -19.79 10.18
N TYR A 454 22.26 -19.07 9.65
CA TYR A 454 21.99 -17.95 8.76
C TYR A 454 21.33 -18.38 7.44
N VAL A 455 21.75 -19.52 6.88
CA VAL A 455 21.10 -20.13 5.69
C VAL A 455 19.66 -20.54 5.99
N LEU A 456 19.40 -21.17 7.14
CA LEU A 456 18.05 -21.59 7.55
C LEU A 456 17.13 -20.37 7.75
N LEU A 457 17.63 -19.30 8.36
CA LEU A 457 16.88 -18.07 8.53
C LEU A 457 16.61 -17.36 7.19
N SER A 458 17.56 -17.41 6.26
CA SER A 458 17.38 -16.90 4.90
C SER A 458 16.31 -17.70 4.13
N LEU A 459 16.25 -19.02 4.33
CA LEU A 459 15.18 -19.89 3.78
C LEU A 459 13.82 -19.55 4.38
N ALA A 460 13.74 -19.38 5.70
CA ALA A 460 12.50 -18.94 6.36
C ALA A 460 12.02 -17.59 5.82
N MET A 461 12.94 -16.65 5.61
CA MET A 461 12.65 -15.35 5.06
C MET A 461 12.19 -15.40 3.60
N TRP A 462 12.82 -16.26 2.78
CA TRP A 462 12.35 -16.57 1.43
C TRP A 462 10.89 -17.03 1.45
N PHE A 463 10.56 -18.00 2.30
CA PHE A 463 9.21 -18.52 2.43
C PHE A 463 8.21 -17.43 2.85
N LEU A 464 8.57 -16.61 3.84
CA LEU A 464 7.71 -15.49 4.29
C LEU A 464 7.47 -14.45 3.19
N TYR A 465 8.49 -14.12 2.41
CA TYR A 465 8.33 -13.21 1.26
C TYR A 465 7.43 -13.81 0.19
N GLU A 466 7.58 -15.09 -0.12
CA GLU A 466 6.75 -15.77 -1.13
C GLU A 466 5.28 -15.76 -0.72
N GLN A 467 4.97 -16.11 0.54
CA GLN A 467 3.62 -16.04 1.09
C GLN A 467 3.05 -14.61 1.07
N ALA A 468 3.84 -13.62 1.45
CA ALA A 468 3.41 -12.23 1.43
C ALA A 468 3.09 -11.74 0.01
N PHE A 469 3.85 -12.18 -0.99
CA PHE A 469 3.61 -11.86 -2.39
C PHE A 469 2.37 -12.56 -2.95
N GLU A 470 2.13 -13.82 -2.60
CA GLU A 470 0.92 -14.55 -2.99
C GLU A 470 -0.33 -13.86 -2.44
N VAL A 471 -0.32 -13.48 -1.16
CA VAL A 471 -1.42 -12.73 -0.54
C VAL A 471 -1.62 -11.37 -1.23
N ALA A 472 -0.55 -10.66 -1.56
CA ALA A 472 -0.64 -9.38 -2.25
C ALA A 472 -1.21 -9.53 -3.67
N ASP A 473 -0.87 -10.61 -4.39
CA ASP A 473 -1.41 -10.89 -5.73
C ASP A 473 -2.88 -11.27 -5.67
N LEU A 474 -3.27 -12.12 -4.72
CA LEU A 474 -4.66 -12.45 -4.48
C LEU A 474 -5.48 -11.19 -4.19
N TYR A 475 -4.96 -10.28 -3.36
CA TYR A 475 -5.62 -9.01 -3.06
C TYR A 475 -5.74 -8.11 -4.31
N LYS A 476 -4.72 -8.06 -5.18
CA LYS A 476 -4.79 -7.33 -6.46
C LYS A 476 -5.91 -7.89 -7.35
N VAL A 477 -5.98 -9.21 -7.52
CA VAL A 477 -7.00 -9.89 -8.31
C VAL A 477 -8.41 -9.59 -7.77
N ILE A 478 -8.60 -9.71 -6.45
CA ILE A 478 -9.88 -9.39 -5.81
C ILE A 478 -10.25 -7.92 -6.03
N ARG A 479 -9.30 -7.00 -5.87
CA ARG A 479 -9.52 -5.57 -6.06
C ARG A 479 -9.86 -5.21 -7.50
N GLU A 480 -9.18 -5.80 -8.48
CA GLU A 480 -9.46 -5.59 -9.91
C GLU A 480 -10.84 -6.15 -10.27
N ARG A 481 -11.19 -7.34 -9.78
CA ARG A 481 -12.52 -7.92 -9.93
C ARG A 481 -13.61 -7.00 -9.37
N ASN A 482 -13.42 -6.51 -8.13
CA ASN A 482 -14.37 -5.61 -7.49
C ASN A 482 -14.46 -4.26 -8.22
N ARG A 483 -13.34 -3.76 -8.77
CA ARG A 483 -13.32 -2.53 -9.58
C ARG A 483 -14.09 -2.73 -10.90
N LYS A 484 -13.92 -3.89 -11.54
CA LYS A 484 -14.65 -4.23 -12.76
C LYS A 484 -16.16 -4.34 -12.48
N ILE A 485 -16.54 -5.05 -11.41
CA ILE A 485 -17.94 -5.16 -10.99
C ILE A 485 -18.55 -3.77 -10.75
N ARG A 486 -17.84 -2.87 -10.04
CA ARG A 486 -18.31 -1.49 -9.81
C ARG A 486 -18.41 -0.67 -11.10
N ALA A 487 -17.49 -0.85 -12.04
CA ALA A 487 -17.52 -0.16 -13.33
C ALA A 487 -18.71 -0.67 -14.17
N ASP A 488 -18.96 -1.98 -14.16
CA ASP A 488 -20.08 -2.60 -14.86
C ASP A 488 -21.43 -2.17 -14.25
N GLN A 489 -21.50 -2.07 -12.91
CA GLN A 489 -22.65 -1.53 -12.19
C GLN A 489 -22.91 -0.06 -12.54
N LEU A 490 -21.87 0.78 -12.53
CA LEU A 490 -21.99 2.20 -12.89
C LEU A 490 -22.38 2.37 -14.37
N ALA A 491 -21.85 1.55 -15.28
CA ALA A 491 -22.22 1.56 -16.69
C ALA A 491 -23.69 1.14 -16.87
N LEU A 492 -24.15 0.18 -16.06
CA LEU A 492 -25.55 -0.24 -16.03
C LEU A 492 -26.44 0.90 -15.50
N GLU A 493 -26.07 1.53 -14.38
CA GLU A 493 -26.79 2.70 -13.81
C GLU A 493 -26.91 3.83 -14.84
N VAL A 494 -25.82 4.17 -15.54
CA VAL A 494 -25.82 5.21 -16.60
C VAL A 494 -26.70 4.78 -17.78
N SER A 495 -26.72 3.49 -18.15
CA SER A 495 -27.55 2.99 -19.23
C SER A 495 -29.04 2.95 -18.89
N LEU A 496 -29.37 2.91 -17.58
CA LEU A 496 -30.73 2.93 -17.06
C LEU A 496 -31.31 4.35 -16.95
N ALA A 497 -30.45 5.32 -16.67
CA ALA A 497 -30.85 6.73 -16.57
C ALA A 497 -31.28 7.26 -17.95
N GLY A 498 -32.57 7.29 -18.20
CA GLY A 498 -33.16 7.86 -19.42
C GLY A 498 -33.43 6.87 -20.56
N ARG A 499 -33.44 5.57 -20.26
CA ARG A 499 -33.81 4.54 -21.24
C ARG A 499 -35.32 4.30 -21.23
N ASP A 500 -35.94 4.40 -22.40
CA ASP A 500 -37.27 3.88 -22.59
C ASP A 500 -37.28 2.35 -22.43
N MET A 501 -38.26 1.82 -21.70
CA MET A 501 -38.42 0.38 -21.51
C MET A 501 -38.71 -0.28 -22.87
N ARG A 502 -38.08 -1.43 -23.12
CA ARG A 502 -38.38 -2.24 -24.28
C ARG A 502 -39.78 -2.82 -24.14
N GLU A 503 -40.39 -3.14 -25.26
CA GLU A 503 -41.62 -3.95 -25.23
C GLU A 503 -41.34 -5.36 -24.70
N PRO A 504 -42.22 -5.92 -23.86
CA PRO A 504 -42.05 -7.28 -23.35
C PRO A 504 -42.09 -8.30 -24.51
N ILE A 505 -41.25 -9.34 -24.40
CA ILE A 505 -41.23 -10.44 -25.39
C ILE A 505 -42.55 -11.18 -25.37
N HIS A 506 -43.22 -11.28 -24.21
CA HIS A 506 -44.48 -11.96 -24.00
C HIS A 506 -45.52 -11.00 -23.43
N PRO A 507 -46.10 -10.10 -24.25
CA PRO A 507 -47.04 -9.09 -23.78
C PRO A 507 -48.34 -9.70 -23.17
N GLU A 508 -48.68 -10.93 -23.52
CA GLU A 508 -49.79 -11.69 -22.94
C GLU A 508 -49.58 -12.03 -21.45
N ASN A 509 -48.34 -12.04 -20.99
CA ASN A 509 -47.94 -12.39 -19.62
C ASN A 509 -47.66 -11.18 -18.73
N GLN A 510 -48.11 -9.96 -19.09
CA GLN A 510 -47.80 -8.72 -18.34
C GLN A 510 -48.22 -8.73 -16.86
N ASN A 511 -49.16 -9.60 -16.50
CA ASN A 511 -49.65 -9.76 -15.12
C ASN A 511 -49.24 -11.10 -14.52
N LYS A 512 -48.16 -11.74 -15.01
CA LYS A 512 -47.74 -13.05 -14.56
C LYS A 512 -46.27 -13.03 -14.13
N LEU A 513 -45.95 -13.90 -13.18
CA LEU A 513 -44.60 -14.33 -12.85
C LEU A 513 -44.52 -15.83 -13.15
N ILE A 514 -43.63 -16.22 -14.04
CA ILE A 514 -43.56 -17.59 -14.56
C ILE A 514 -42.15 -18.13 -14.42
N LEU A 515 -42.04 -19.33 -13.85
CA LEU A 515 -40.84 -20.16 -13.87
C LEU A 515 -41.14 -21.41 -14.68
N ARG A 516 -40.26 -21.76 -15.65
CA ARG A 516 -40.39 -22.97 -16.47
C ARG A 516 -39.15 -23.82 -16.35
N HIS A 517 -39.29 -25.02 -15.79
CA HIS A 517 -38.20 -25.98 -15.64
C HIS A 517 -36.93 -25.38 -15.02
N PHE A 518 -37.10 -24.46 -14.05
CA PHE A 518 -36.02 -23.72 -13.44
C PHE A 518 -35.11 -24.64 -12.61
N CYS A 519 -33.82 -24.63 -12.92
CA CYS A 519 -32.77 -25.31 -12.16
C CYS A 519 -31.68 -24.36 -11.73
N LYS A 520 -31.20 -24.56 -10.51
CA LYS A 520 -30.04 -23.83 -9.97
C LYS A 520 -29.05 -24.75 -9.30
N ARG A 521 -27.79 -24.71 -9.77
CA ARG A 521 -26.64 -25.36 -9.16
C ARG A 521 -25.55 -24.32 -8.87
N TYR A 522 -24.92 -24.41 -7.73
CA TYR A 522 -23.76 -23.60 -7.39
C TYR A 522 -22.48 -24.27 -7.88
N SER A 523 -21.50 -23.50 -8.32
CA SER A 523 -20.22 -23.99 -8.84
C SER A 523 -19.41 -24.82 -7.83
N THR A 524 -19.70 -24.68 -6.54
CA THR A 524 -19.05 -25.39 -5.43
C THR A 524 -19.78 -26.68 -5.00
N SER A 525 -20.87 -27.06 -5.69
CA SER A 525 -21.72 -28.20 -5.30
C SER A 525 -22.04 -29.07 -6.51
N ASP A 526 -21.99 -30.38 -6.32
CA ASP A 526 -22.43 -31.37 -7.31
C ASP A 526 -23.95 -31.64 -7.26
N VAL A 527 -24.66 -31.01 -6.32
CA VAL A 527 -26.11 -31.16 -6.11
C VAL A 527 -26.82 -29.88 -6.51
N TYR A 528 -27.96 -30.02 -7.13
CA TYR A 528 -28.84 -28.90 -7.44
C TYR A 528 -29.48 -28.32 -6.17
N ALA A 529 -29.39 -26.99 -6.00
CA ALA A 529 -30.09 -26.27 -4.93
C ALA A 529 -31.57 -26.12 -5.23
N VAL A 530 -31.92 -26.09 -6.52
CA VAL A 530 -33.30 -26.15 -7.05
C VAL A 530 -33.26 -26.99 -8.33
N TYR A 531 -34.19 -27.89 -8.46
CA TYR A 531 -34.28 -28.78 -9.60
C TYR A 531 -35.71 -28.83 -10.16
N ASP A 532 -35.86 -28.52 -11.46
CA ASP A 532 -37.10 -28.59 -12.25
C ASP A 532 -38.29 -27.84 -11.61
N ALA A 533 -38.04 -26.66 -11.06
CA ALA A 533 -39.11 -25.87 -10.46
C ALA A 533 -39.90 -25.14 -11.53
N SER A 534 -41.22 -25.46 -11.61
CA SER A 534 -42.17 -24.78 -12.49
C SER A 534 -43.27 -24.14 -11.66
N LEU A 535 -43.54 -22.85 -11.90
CA LEU A 535 -44.49 -22.05 -11.13
C LEU A 535 -45.11 -20.95 -11.99
N GLU A 536 -46.40 -20.74 -11.87
CA GLU A 536 -47.11 -19.65 -12.49
C GLU A 536 -47.94 -18.91 -11.45
N ILE A 537 -47.71 -17.60 -11.35
CA ILE A 537 -48.42 -16.70 -10.43
C ILE A 537 -49.05 -15.59 -11.24
N GLU A 538 -50.35 -15.37 -11.01
CA GLU A 538 -51.13 -14.33 -11.68
C GLU A 538 -51.29 -13.08 -10.80
N GLY A 539 -51.47 -11.94 -11.43
CA GLY A 539 -51.77 -10.69 -10.73
C GLY A 539 -53.14 -10.73 -10.03
N GLY A 540 -53.25 -9.90 -8.97
CA GLY A 540 -54.46 -9.84 -8.14
C GLY A 540 -54.48 -10.82 -6.98
N GLN A 541 -53.37 -11.53 -6.74
CA GLN A 541 -53.27 -12.54 -5.70
C GLN A 541 -52.05 -12.29 -4.79
N ILE A 542 -52.17 -12.65 -3.51
CA ILE A 542 -51.08 -12.80 -2.59
C ILE A 542 -50.62 -14.25 -2.58
N PHE A 543 -49.45 -14.51 -3.11
CA PHE A 543 -48.89 -15.84 -3.26
C PHE A 543 -47.93 -16.17 -2.16
N GLY A 544 -48.19 -17.22 -1.38
CA GLY A 544 -47.36 -17.70 -0.29
C GLY A 544 -46.37 -18.78 -0.72
N PHE A 545 -45.11 -18.62 -0.40
CA PHE A 545 -44.05 -19.59 -0.69
C PHE A 545 -43.59 -20.24 0.60
N LEU A 546 -44.07 -21.46 0.89
CA LEU A 546 -43.92 -22.14 2.17
C LEU A 546 -42.90 -23.28 2.08
N GLY A 547 -42.03 -23.41 3.06
CA GLY A 547 -41.05 -24.49 3.14
C GLY A 547 -40.06 -24.33 4.28
N PRO A 548 -39.41 -25.41 4.71
CA PRO A 548 -38.42 -25.35 5.80
C PRO A 548 -37.17 -24.54 5.41
N ASN A 549 -36.34 -24.23 6.39
CA ASN A 549 -35.04 -23.59 6.13
C ASN A 549 -34.16 -24.51 5.28
N GLY A 550 -33.48 -23.95 4.29
CA GLY A 550 -32.68 -24.73 3.33
C GLY A 550 -33.49 -25.41 2.21
N ALA A 551 -34.82 -25.26 2.13
CA ALA A 551 -35.63 -25.83 1.07
C ALA A 551 -35.37 -25.28 -0.33
N GLY A 552 -34.68 -24.15 -0.48
CA GLY A 552 -34.41 -23.49 -1.75
C GLY A 552 -35.21 -22.20 -1.99
N LYS A 553 -36.02 -21.73 -1.02
CA LYS A 553 -36.86 -20.51 -1.14
C LYS A 553 -36.04 -19.29 -1.58
N SER A 554 -35.03 -18.91 -0.80
CA SER A 554 -34.19 -17.73 -1.11
C SER A 554 -33.37 -17.92 -2.39
N THR A 555 -33.04 -19.15 -2.80
CA THR A 555 -32.40 -19.42 -4.10
C THR A 555 -33.32 -19.08 -5.27
N ILE A 556 -34.59 -19.52 -5.21
CA ILE A 556 -35.61 -19.16 -6.23
C ILE A 556 -35.83 -17.65 -6.23
N ILE A 557 -36.06 -17.01 -5.08
CA ILE A 557 -36.27 -15.57 -4.97
C ILE A 557 -35.08 -14.79 -5.55
N LYS A 558 -33.85 -15.10 -5.15
CA LYS A 558 -32.64 -14.43 -5.67
C LYS A 558 -32.44 -14.62 -7.17
N SER A 559 -32.93 -15.71 -7.74
CA SER A 559 -32.90 -15.93 -9.18
C SER A 559 -34.01 -15.12 -9.90
N ILE A 560 -35.21 -15.04 -9.33
CA ILE A 560 -36.31 -14.21 -9.86
C ILE A 560 -35.92 -12.73 -9.88
N VAL A 561 -35.28 -12.22 -8.81
CA VAL A 561 -34.86 -10.82 -8.77
C VAL A 561 -33.55 -10.57 -9.52
N GLY A 562 -32.96 -11.61 -10.12
CA GLY A 562 -31.74 -11.51 -10.92
C GLY A 562 -30.46 -11.18 -10.13
N ILE A 563 -30.41 -11.51 -8.83
CA ILE A 563 -29.21 -11.48 -7.99
C ILE A 563 -28.31 -12.67 -8.33
N GLN A 564 -28.93 -13.80 -8.72
CA GLN A 564 -28.21 -15.02 -9.10
C GLN A 564 -28.57 -15.40 -10.52
N THR A 565 -27.60 -15.88 -11.29
CA THR A 565 -27.81 -16.47 -12.61
C THR A 565 -28.52 -17.82 -12.50
N ILE A 566 -29.34 -18.17 -13.47
CA ILE A 566 -29.95 -19.49 -13.57
C ILE A 566 -28.94 -20.52 -14.15
N THR A 567 -29.15 -21.80 -13.89
CA THR A 567 -28.37 -22.89 -14.51
C THR A 567 -29.05 -23.39 -15.78
N SER A 568 -30.37 -23.60 -15.73
CA SER A 568 -31.21 -23.92 -16.88
C SER A 568 -32.68 -23.57 -16.57
N GLY A 569 -33.52 -23.60 -17.58
CA GLY A 569 -34.90 -23.18 -17.48
C GLY A 569 -35.11 -21.71 -17.84
N GLU A 570 -36.31 -21.18 -17.60
CA GLU A 570 -36.69 -19.80 -17.92
C GLU A 570 -37.39 -19.14 -16.74
N ILE A 571 -37.11 -17.83 -16.56
CA ILE A 571 -37.84 -16.96 -15.61
C ILE A 571 -38.38 -15.77 -16.40
N GLU A 572 -39.67 -15.55 -16.27
CA GLU A 572 -40.41 -14.47 -16.93
C GLU A 572 -41.11 -13.61 -15.87
N ALA A 573 -40.89 -12.31 -15.86
CA ALA A 573 -41.49 -11.36 -14.93
C ALA A 573 -42.27 -10.29 -15.70
N ALA A 574 -43.59 -10.25 -15.53
CA ALA A 574 -44.45 -9.28 -16.19
C ALA A 574 -44.28 -9.24 -17.72
N GLY A 575 -44.04 -10.39 -18.36
CA GLY A 575 -43.85 -10.52 -19.81
C GLY A 575 -42.40 -10.31 -20.27
N TYR A 576 -41.47 -9.99 -19.37
CA TYR A 576 -40.05 -9.81 -19.66
C TYR A 576 -39.21 -11.04 -19.26
N ASP A 577 -38.44 -11.55 -20.21
CA ASP A 577 -37.50 -12.64 -19.98
C ASP A 577 -36.32 -12.14 -19.10
N MET A 578 -36.07 -12.79 -17.96
CA MET A 578 -35.05 -12.38 -16.98
C MET A 578 -33.60 -12.48 -17.51
N GLU A 579 -33.31 -13.31 -18.51
CA GLU A 579 -32.01 -13.39 -19.14
C GLU A 579 -31.85 -12.40 -20.30
N LYS A 580 -32.86 -12.32 -21.21
CA LYS A 580 -32.75 -11.50 -22.41
C LYS A 580 -33.12 -10.04 -22.20
N GLN A 581 -34.03 -9.76 -21.25
CA GLN A 581 -34.54 -8.43 -20.91
C GLN A 581 -34.34 -8.13 -19.40
N SER A 582 -33.23 -8.54 -18.83
CA SER A 582 -32.98 -8.53 -17.38
C SER A 582 -33.26 -7.18 -16.71
N VAL A 583 -32.93 -6.09 -17.36
CA VAL A 583 -33.14 -4.73 -16.83
C VAL A 583 -34.62 -4.39 -16.78
N ASP A 584 -35.33 -4.59 -17.92
CA ASP A 584 -36.75 -4.27 -18.06
C ASP A 584 -37.60 -5.16 -17.12
N ALA A 585 -37.19 -6.43 -16.94
CA ALA A 585 -37.81 -7.36 -15.98
C ALA A 585 -37.60 -6.86 -14.52
N LYS A 586 -36.39 -6.42 -14.14
CA LYS A 586 -36.12 -5.91 -12.81
C LYS A 586 -36.86 -4.61 -12.51
N MET A 587 -37.10 -3.78 -13.50
CA MET A 587 -37.91 -2.56 -13.36
C MET A 587 -39.35 -2.85 -12.94
N GLN A 588 -39.85 -4.08 -13.17
CA GLN A 588 -41.19 -4.53 -12.76
C GLN A 588 -41.21 -5.06 -11.31
N ILE A 589 -40.06 -5.25 -10.67
CA ILE A 589 -39.96 -5.97 -9.42
C ILE A 589 -39.56 -5.03 -8.28
N GLY A 590 -40.33 -5.03 -7.19
CA GLY A 590 -39.94 -4.49 -5.89
C GLY A 590 -39.51 -5.62 -4.97
N PHE A 591 -38.33 -5.57 -4.42
CA PHE A 591 -37.80 -6.66 -3.61
C PHE A 591 -37.44 -6.21 -2.17
N VAL A 592 -37.92 -6.97 -1.19
CA VAL A 592 -37.60 -6.86 0.22
C VAL A 592 -36.87 -8.13 0.64
N PRO A 593 -35.55 -8.10 0.83
CA PRO A 593 -34.77 -9.25 1.26
C PRO A 593 -34.91 -9.51 2.78
N ASP A 594 -34.67 -10.75 3.19
CA ASP A 594 -34.56 -11.15 4.62
C ASP A 594 -33.41 -10.40 5.31
N HIS A 595 -32.25 -10.28 4.66
CA HIS A 595 -31.11 -9.50 5.13
C HIS A 595 -30.83 -8.35 4.17
N TYR A 596 -31.00 -7.13 4.62
CA TYR A 596 -30.84 -5.92 3.83
C TYR A 596 -29.49 -5.25 4.07
N ALA A 597 -28.82 -4.87 2.99
CA ALA A 597 -27.63 -4.02 3.00
C ALA A 597 -28.05 -2.58 2.66
N LEU A 598 -28.25 -1.77 3.69
CA LEU A 598 -28.65 -0.36 3.54
C LEU A 598 -27.44 0.56 3.52
N TYR A 599 -27.54 1.69 2.83
CA TYR A 599 -26.55 2.76 2.89
C TYR A 599 -26.70 3.54 4.22
N GLU A 600 -26.11 3.03 5.27
CA GLU A 600 -26.31 3.48 6.66
C GLU A 600 -25.98 4.95 6.94
N ASN A 601 -25.17 5.58 6.08
CA ASN A 601 -24.81 6.99 6.21
C ASN A 601 -25.82 7.94 5.54
N LEU A 602 -26.75 7.44 4.75
CA LEU A 602 -27.87 8.22 4.19
C LEU A 602 -28.98 8.33 5.21
N THR A 603 -29.78 9.38 5.11
CA THR A 603 -31.09 9.46 5.78
C THR A 603 -32.07 8.50 5.08
N GLY A 604 -33.14 8.11 5.78
CA GLY A 604 -34.18 7.28 5.17
C GLY A 604 -34.77 7.92 3.92
N ARG A 605 -35.03 9.22 3.96
CA ARG A 605 -35.54 9.99 2.81
C ARG A 605 -34.56 9.98 1.63
N GLU A 606 -33.27 10.23 1.88
CA GLU A 606 -32.25 10.19 0.83
C GLU A 606 -32.16 8.80 0.21
N TYR A 607 -32.25 7.74 1.01
CA TYR A 607 -32.21 6.37 0.53
C TYR A 607 -33.39 6.02 -0.37
N VAL A 608 -34.63 6.35 0.05
CA VAL A 608 -35.83 6.10 -0.78
C VAL A 608 -35.81 6.95 -2.05
N ASN A 609 -35.37 8.21 -1.98
CA ASN A 609 -35.17 9.06 -3.15
C ASN A 609 -34.14 8.47 -4.11
N TYR A 610 -33.02 7.97 -3.60
CA TYR A 610 -32.00 7.33 -4.42
C TYR A 610 -32.55 6.11 -5.18
N ILE A 611 -33.31 5.26 -4.50
CA ILE A 611 -33.99 4.12 -5.17
C ILE A 611 -35.01 4.62 -6.19
N ALA A 612 -35.80 5.63 -5.86
CA ALA A 612 -36.76 6.21 -6.79
C ALA A 612 -36.09 6.78 -8.07
N ASP A 613 -34.93 7.43 -7.91
CA ASP A 613 -34.13 7.92 -9.05
C ASP A 613 -33.65 6.76 -9.95
N LEU A 614 -33.22 5.63 -9.37
CA LEU A 614 -32.81 4.44 -10.13
C LEU A 614 -33.95 3.85 -10.98
N TYR A 615 -35.17 3.95 -10.47
CA TYR A 615 -36.36 3.47 -11.18
C TYR A 615 -37.07 4.56 -12.03
N GLY A 616 -36.45 5.75 -12.15
CA GLY A 616 -36.94 6.85 -12.99
C GLY A 616 -38.29 7.44 -12.52
N VAL A 617 -38.59 7.38 -11.22
CA VAL A 617 -39.86 7.89 -10.67
C VAL A 617 -39.82 9.43 -10.64
N PRO A 618 -40.79 10.13 -11.27
CA PRO A 618 -40.87 11.58 -11.27
C PRO A 618 -40.95 12.14 -9.84
N LYS A 619 -40.36 13.33 -9.63
CA LYS A 619 -40.23 13.93 -8.29
C LYS A 619 -41.57 14.11 -7.59
N GLU A 620 -42.59 14.59 -8.32
CA GLU A 620 -43.92 14.85 -7.77
C GLU A 620 -44.59 13.56 -7.27
N GLU A 621 -44.47 12.47 -8.04
CA GLU A 621 -45.02 11.18 -7.67
C GLU A 621 -44.30 10.56 -6.48
N ARG A 622 -42.98 10.57 -6.47
CA ARG A 622 -42.22 9.98 -5.37
C ARG A 622 -42.42 10.74 -4.07
N ASP A 623 -42.45 12.08 -4.10
CA ASP A 623 -42.67 12.90 -2.90
C ASP A 623 -44.04 12.57 -2.27
N ALA A 624 -45.08 12.41 -3.09
CA ALA A 624 -46.41 12.00 -2.66
C ALA A 624 -46.41 10.58 -2.06
N ARG A 625 -45.75 9.61 -2.73
CA ARG A 625 -45.67 8.22 -2.25
C ARG A 625 -44.86 8.14 -0.95
N ILE A 626 -43.71 8.82 -0.87
CA ILE A 626 -42.91 8.87 0.34
C ILE A 626 -43.68 9.46 1.51
N ALA A 627 -44.41 10.57 1.32
CA ALA A 627 -45.25 11.16 2.35
C ALA A 627 -46.31 10.18 2.87
N SER A 628 -47.00 9.50 1.97
CA SER A 628 -48.03 8.50 2.32
C SER A 628 -47.44 7.32 3.10
N TYR A 629 -46.24 6.80 2.73
CA TYR A 629 -45.62 5.69 3.45
C TYR A 629 -45.02 6.13 4.79
N VAL A 630 -44.50 7.36 4.89
CA VAL A 630 -43.98 7.93 6.16
C VAL A 630 -45.09 8.00 7.21
N GLU A 631 -46.29 8.44 6.79
CA GLU A 631 -47.48 8.48 7.65
C GLU A 631 -47.93 7.06 8.03
N ARG A 632 -48.10 6.17 7.03
CA ARG A 632 -48.57 4.78 7.22
C ARG A 632 -47.68 3.98 8.16
N PHE A 633 -46.34 4.09 8.04
CA PHE A 633 -45.38 3.35 8.87
C PHE A 633 -44.96 4.11 10.13
N ASN A 634 -45.61 5.24 10.42
CA ASN A 634 -45.33 6.07 11.60
C ASN A 634 -43.83 6.40 11.79
N LEU A 635 -43.17 6.77 10.69
CA LEU A 635 -41.75 7.13 10.74
C LEU A 635 -41.54 8.61 11.14
N GLY A 636 -42.52 9.49 10.89
CA GLY A 636 -42.49 10.89 11.28
C GLY A 636 -41.18 11.60 10.89
N GLN A 637 -40.57 12.32 11.83
CA GLN A 637 -39.30 13.00 11.62
C GLN A 637 -38.09 12.05 11.53
N ALA A 638 -38.25 10.80 11.93
CA ALA A 638 -37.16 9.82 11.91
C ALA A 638 -36.69 9.51 10.49
N ILE A 639 -37.53 9.75 9.46
CA ILE A 639 -37.16 9.57 8.03
C ILE A 639 -35.94 10.43 7.64
N ASP A 640 -35.73 11.56 8.32
CA ASP A 640 -34.66 12.50 8.03
C ASP A 640 -33.40 12.26 8.89
N ASN A 641 -33.39 11.22 9.73
CA ASN A 641 -32.23 10.77 10.47
C ASN A 641 -31.40 9.74 9.67
N PRO A 642 -30.10 9.64 9.89
CA PRO A 642 -29.27 8.62 9.26
C PRO A 642 -29.72 7.20 9.60
N ILE A 643 -29.75 6.32 8.60
CA ILE A 643 -30.22 4.93 8.73
C ILE A 643 -29.44 4.14 9.79
N LYS A 644 -28.18 4.45 10.04
CA LYS A 644 -27.37 3.82 11.13
C LYS A 644 -27.99 3.99 12.51
N THR A 645 -28.86 4.99 12.72
CA THR A 645 -29.56 5.22 14.00
C THR A 645 -30.89 4.47 14.10
N TYR A 646 -31.30 3.78 13.03
CA TYR A 646 -32.59 3.09 12.98
C TYR A 646 -32.57 1.78 13.76
N SER A 647 -33.69 1.47 14.44
CA SER A 647 -33.94 0.13 14.94
C SER A 647 -34.12 -0.86 13.80
N HIS A 648 -34.06 -2.16 14.10
CA HIS A 648 -34.28 -3.20 13.09
C HIS A 648 -35.62 -3.03 12.37
N GLY A 649 -36.71 -2.80 13.12
CA GLY A 649 -38.04 -2.56 12.55
C GLY A 649 -38.08 -1.31 11.67
N MET A 650 -37.39 -0.20 12.02
CA MET A 650 -37.32 0.98 11.16
C MET A 650 -36.53 0.71 9.88
N LYS A 651 -35.45 -0.07 9.95
CA LYS A 651 -34.70 -0.51 8.76
C LYS A 651 -35.58 -1.34 7.82
N GLN A 652 -36.41 -2.23 8.39
CA GLN A 652 -37.37 -3.01 7.61
C GLN A 652 -38.44 -2.13 6.93
N LYS A 653 -39.01 -1.17 7.66
CA LYS A 653 -39.99 -0.20 7.09
C LYS A 653 -39.41 0.57 5.92
N ILE A 654 -38.17 1.10 6.05
CA ILE A 654 -37.55 1.87 4.97
C ILE A 654 -37.23 1.00 3.75
N THR A 655 -36.88 -0.30 3.94
CA THR A 655 -36.67 -1.25 2.85
C THR A 655 -37.97 -1.53 2.10
N ILE A 656 -39.05 -1.69 2.83
CA ILE A 656 -40.42 -1.86 2.22
C ILE A 656 -40.80 -0.61 1.43
N MET A 657 -40.60 0.58 1.98
CA MET A 657 -40.89 1.85 1.28
C MET A 657 -40.08 1.95 -0.02
N ALA A 658 -38.78 1.62 0.04
CA ALA A 658 -37.90 1.64 -1.13
C ALA A 658 -38.35 0.64 -2.21
N ALA A 659 -38.84 -0.55 -1.82
CA ALA A 659 -39.33 -1.55 -2.73
C ALA A 659 -40.69 -1.15 -3.41
N LEU A 660 -41.45 -0.28 -2.76
CA LEU A 660 -42.77 0.16 -3.25
C LEU A 660 -42.78 1.51 -3.96
N VAL A 661 -41.74 2.33 -3.79
CA VAL A 661 -41.71 3.72 -4.27
C VAL A 661 -41.91 3.85 -5.77
N HIS A 662 -41.45 2.87 -6.57
CA HIS A 662 -41.61 2.83 -8.02
C HIS A 662 -42.87 2.11 -8.50
N ASN A 663 -43.75 1.67 -7.56
CA ASN A 663 -45.02 1.01 -7.83
C ASN A 663 -44.84 -0.24 -8.73
N PRO A 664 -44.08 -1.26 -8.27
CA PRO A 664 -43.79 -2.45 -9.08
C PRO A 664 -45.00 -3.26 -9.42
N LYS A 665 -44.98 -4.02 -10.53
CA LYS A 665 -46.00 -5.01 -10.84
C LYS A 665 -45.89 -6.28 -10.01
N ILE A 666 -44.67 -6.59 -9.58
CA ILE A 666 -44.37 -7.79 -8.80
C ILE A 666 -43.63 -7.32 -7.53
N TRP A 667 -44.26 -7.53 -6.38
CA TRP A 667 -43.66 -7.22 -5.08
C TRP A 667 -43.24 -8.51 -4.39
N ILE A 668 -41.92 -8.72 -4.24
CA ILE A 668 -41.33 -9.93 -3.65
C ILE A 668 -40.83 -9.62 -2.26
N LEU A 669 -41.24 -10.44 -1.30
CA LEU A 669 -40.89 -10.27 0.13
C LEU A 669 -40.33 -11.59 0.66
N ASP A 670 -39.05 -11.57 1.10
CA ASP A 670 -38.40 -12.72 1.72
C ASP A 670 -38.40 -12.53 3.25
N GLU A 671 -39.22 -13.29 3.97
CA GLU A 671 -39.42 -13.26 5.43
C GLU A 671 -39.66 -11.83 6.03
N PRO A 672 -40.56 -11.00 5.45
CA PRO A 672 -40.61 -9.56 5.69
C PRO A 672 -41.17 -9.14 7.05
N LEU A 673 -41.81 -10.02 7.79
CA LEU A 673 -42.52 -9.70 9.03
C LEU A 673 -41.65 -9.90 10.29
N THR A 674 -40.48 -10.43 10.11
CA THR A 674 -39.53 -10.68 11.20
C THR A 674 -39.04 -9.36 11.81
N GLY A 675 -39.17 -9.22 13.14
CA GLY A 675 -38.67 -8.04 13.86
C GLY A 675 -39.51 -6.76 13.76
N LEU A 676 -40.72 -6.84 13.15
CA LEU A 676 -41.69 -5.76 13.15
C LEU A 676 -42.60 -5.83 14.39
N ASP A 677 -43.05 -4.68 14.87
CA ASP A 677 -44.08 -4.56 15.87
C ASP A 677 -45.46 -4.91 15.28
N PRO A 678 -46.50 -5.29 16.13
CA PRO A 678 -47.80 -5.72 15.66
C PRO A 678 -48.52 -4.70 14.76
N GLU A 679 -48.37 -3.40 15.04
CA GLU A 679 -48.94 -2.33 14.24
C GLU A 679 -48.33 -2.28 12.86
N SER A 680 -47.01 -2.36 12.77
CA SER A 680 -46.27 -2.40 11.50
C SER A 680 -46.61 -3.65 10.67
N ILE A 681 -46.73 -4.81 11.32
CA ILE A 681 -47.19 -6.06 10.65
C ILE A 681 -48.57 -5.86 10.03
N PHE A 682 -49.49 -5.24 10.74
CA PHE A 682 -50.81 -4.93 10.23
C PHE A 682 -50.74 -4.02 8.98
N GLN A 683 -49.95 -2.94 9.04
CA GLN A 683 -49.77 -2.01 7.95
C GLN A 683 -49.15 -2.66 6.70
N VAL A 684 -48.15 -3.53 6.89
CA VAL A 684 -47.53 -4.29 5.77
C VAL A 684 -48.56 -5.22 5.12
N LYS A 685 -49.38 -5.92 5.93
CA LYS A 685 -50.47 -6.77 5.41
C LYS A 685 -51.50 -6.00 4.57
N GLU A 686 -51.91 -4.83 5.04
CA GLU A 686 -52.81 -3.94 4.29
C GLU A 686 -52.14 -3.45 2.99
N CYS A 687 -50.85 -3.08 3.01
CA CYS A 687 -50.12 -2.76 1.78
C CYS A 687 -50.10 -3.94 0.78
N MET A 688 -49.92 -5.19 1.26
CA MET A 688 -49.96 -6.39 0.40
C MET A 688 -51.31 -6.57 -0.24
N LYS A 689 -52.41 -6.45 0.53
CA LYS A 689 -53.77 -6.54 0.01
C LYS A 689 -54.08 -5.46 -1.02
N GLU A 690 -53.78 -4.20 -0.71
CA GLU A 690 -53.95 -3.08 -1.62
C GLU A 690 -53.18 -3.27 -2.93
N HIS A 691 -51.94 -3.78 -2.82
CA HIS A 691 -51.11 -4.02 -4.00
C HIS A 691 -51.71 -5.15 -4.90
N ALA A 692 -52.16 -6.24 -4.31
CA ALA A 692 -52.85 -7.30 -5.01
C ALA A 692 -54.19 -6.82 -5.63
N GLN A 693 -55.00 -6.05 -4.88
CA GLN A 693 -56.27 -5.51 -5.37
C GLN A 693 -56.13 -4.58 -6.61
N ARG A 694 -54.93 -3.98 -6.80
CA ARG A 694 -54.63 -3.21 -8.02
C ARG A 694 -54.29 -4.08 -9.23
N GLY A 695 -54.37 -5.42 -9.10
CA GLY A 695 -54.04 -6.39 -10.14
C GLY A 695 -52.55 -6.76 -10.20
N ASN A 696 -51.77 -6.34 -9.22
CA ASN A 696 -50.34 -6.66 -9.11
C ASN A 696 -50.13 -8.01 -8.41
N ILE A 697 -48.90 -8.53 -8.49
CA ILE A 697 -48.48 -9.77 -7.83
C ILE A 697 -47.81 -9.42 -6.52
N VAL A 698 -48.22 -10.10 -5.44
CA VAL A 698 -47.44 -10.14 -4.17
C VAL A 698 -46.92 -11.55 -3.98
N PHE A 699 -45.57 -11.70 -3.97
CA PHE A 699 -44.90 -12.96 -3.73
C PHE A 699 -44.24 -12.90 -2.31
N PHE A 700 -44.76 -13.72 -1.43
CA PHE A 700 -44.40 -13.68 -0.01
C PHE A 700 -43.84 -15.02 0.43
N SER A 701 -42.56 -15.05 0.91
CA SER A 701 -41.98 -16.24 1.52
C SER A 701 -42.14 -16.21 3.04
N SER A 702 -42.47 -17.34 3.63
CA SER A 702 -42.50 -17.50 5.09
C SER A 702 -42.34 -18.96 5.48
N HIS A 703 -41.87 -19.16 6.72
CA HIS A 703 -41.88 -20.44 7.40
C HIS A 703 -42.97 -20.51 8.48
N ILE A 704 -43.75 -19.43 8.67
CA ILE A 704 -44.82 -19.33 9.68
C ILE A 704 -46.15 -19.61 9.01
N ILE A 705 -46.71 -20.80 9.23
CA ILE A 705 -47.92 -21.32 8.56
C ILE A 705 -49.11 -20.44 8.84
N ASP A 706 -49.38 -20.05 10.10
CA ASP A 706 -50.53 -19.21 10.50
C ASP A 706 -50.57 -17.87 9.78
N VAL A 707 -49.40 -17.31 9.47
CA VAL A 707 -49.31 -16.05 8.75
C VAL A 707 -49.72 -16.25 7.29
N VAL A 708 -49.22 -17.32 6.67
CA VAL A 708 -49.50 -17.65 5.27
C VAL A 708 -51.00 -17.96 5.11
N GLU A 709 -51.60 -18.76 6.00
CA GLU A 709 -53.02 -19.12 5.99
C GLU A 709 -53.96 -17.88 6.02
N ARG A 710 -53.59 -16.86 6.80
CA ARG A 710 -54.39 -15.65 7.00
C ARG A 710 -54.23 -14.58 5.92
N ILE A 711 -53.18 -14.65 5.12
CA ILE A 711 -52.85 -13.55 4.19
C ILE A 711 -52.90 -13.99 2.74
N CYS A 712 -52.49 -15.22 2.44
CA CYS A 712 -52.29 -15.68 1.08
C CYS A 712 -53.60 -16.20 0.46
N ASP A 713 -53.75 -15.98 -0.85
CA ASP A 713 -54.86 -16.57 -1.66
C ASP A 713 -54.42 -17.93 -2.19
N LYS A 714 -53.15 -18.08 -2.56
CA LYS A 714 -52.58 -19.29 -3.15
C LYS A 714 -51.20 -19.55 -2.56
N ILE A 715 -50.84 -20.81 -2.44
CA ILE A 715 -49.54 -21.22 -1.86
C ILE A 715 -48.83 -22.21 -2.77
N ALA A 716 -47.50 -22.23 -2.68
CA ALA A 716 -46.68 -23.37 -3.11
C ALA A 716 -45.84 -23.87 -1.94
N ILE A 717 -45.71 -25.18 -1.83
CA ILE A 717 -44.86 -25.85 -0.84
C ILE A 717 -43.60 -26.33 -1.54
N ILE A 718 -42.43 -25.93 -0.99
CA ILE A 718 -41.13 -26.34 -1.51
C ILE A 718 -40.37 -27.16 -0.46
N ARG A 719 -39.72 -28.23 -0.91
CA ARG A 719 -38.79 -29.04 -0.11
C ARG A 719 -37.63 -29.52 -0.96
N ARG A 720 -36.41 -29.46 -0.41
CA ARG A 720 -35.17 -29.94 -1.08
C ARG A 720 -35.01 -29.44 -2.55
N GLY A 721 -35.37 -28.19 -2.79
CA GLY A 721 -35.25 -27.59 -4.13
C GLY A 721 -36.33 -27.98 -5.13
N GLN A 722 -37.38 -28.69 -4.74
CA GLN A 722 -38.51 -29.07 -5.58
C GLN A 722 -39.83 -28.50 -5.06
N ILE A 723 -40.68 -28.05 -5.96
CA ILE A 723 -42.04 -27.60 -5.64
C ILE A 723 -42.94 -28.85 -5.58
N LEU A 724 -43.45 -29.12 -4.38
CA LEU A 724 -44.26 -30.30 -4.11
C LEU A 724 -45.73 -30.14 -4.60
N CYS A 725 -46.28 -28.96 -4.37
CA CYS A 725 -47.64 -28.64 -4.84
C CYS A 725 -47.85 -27.14 -4.91
N THR A 726 -48.86 -26.73 -5.69
CA THR A 726 -49.41 -25.38 -5.72
C THR A 726 -50.90 -25.49 -5.54
N LYS A 727 -51.51 -24.84 -4.53
CA LYS A 727 -52.92 -24.90 -4.17
C LYS A 727 -53.43 -23.54 -3.71
N THR A 728 -54.69 -23.24 -3.92
CA THR A 728 -55.38 -22.11 -3.29
C THR A 728 -55.71 -22.44 -1.82
N ILE A 729 -55.75 -21.44 -0.97
CA ILE A 729 -56.17 -21.64 0.44
C ILE A 729 -57.61 -22.15 0.47
N ALA A 730 -58.48 -21.64 -0.36
CA ALA A 730 -59.87 -22.12 -0.49
C ALA A 730 -59.99 -23.61 -0.85
N GLU A 731 -59.13 -24.16 -1.72
CA GLU A 731 -59.10 -25.60 -2.04
C GLU A 731 -58.68 -26.43 -0.83
N ILE A 732 -57.72 -25.91 -0.01
CA ILE A 732 -57.26 -26.60 1.21
C ILE A 732 -58.35 -26.57 2.28
N GLU A 733 -58.97 -25.42 2.50
CA GLU A 733 -60.09 -25.27 3.43
C GLU A 733 -61.28 -26.19 3.03
N ALA A 734 -61.61 -26.28 1.73
CA ALA A 734 -62.65 -27.15 1.21
C ALA A 734 -62.38 -28.65 1.46
N SER A 735 -61.11 -29.05 1.64
CA SER A 735 -60.75 -30.42 1.99
C SER A 735 -61.02 -30.76 3.48
N GLY A 736 -61.35 -29.76 4.29
CA GLY A 736 -61.55 -29.89 5.74
C GLY A 736 -60.29 -30.15 6.55
N ILE A 737 -59.13 -29.98 5.95
CA ILE A 737 -57.83 -30.20 6.61
C ILE A 737 -57.19 -28.82 6.91
N PRO A 738 -56.80 -28.52 8.18
CA PRO A 738 -56.04 -27.30 8.47
C PRO A 738 -54.74 -27.23 7.68
N LEU A 739 -54.31 -26.01 7.28
CA LEU A 739 -53.13 -25.81 6.45
C LEU A 739 -51.88 -26.42 7.12
N GLU A 740 -51.76 -26.34 8.43
CA GLU A 740 -50.64 -26.92 9.18
C GLU A 740 -50.57 -28.43 8.96
N LYS A 741 -51.69 -29.14 9.08
CA LYS A 741 -51.76 -30.58 8.86
C LYS A 741 -51.50 -30.94 7.39
N PHE A 742 -52.07 -30.19 6.46
CA PHE A 742 -51.80 -30.36 5.03
C PHE A 742 -50.29 -30.20 4.70
N TYR A 743 -49.67 -29.21 5.29
CA TYR A 743 -48.23 -28.96 5.12
C TYR A 743 -47.40 -30.13 5.69
N MET A 744 -47.71 -30.61 6.90
CA MET A 744 -46.99 -31.74 7.52
C MET A 744 -47.18 -33.01 6.69
N ASP A 745 -48.42 -33.33 6.24
CA ASP A 745 -48.69 -34.49 5.44
C ASP A 745 -47.92 -34.45 4.09
N MET A 746 -47.80 -33.26 3.45
CA MET A 746 -47.02 -33.08 2.22
C MET A 746 -45.52 -33.25 2.44
N ILE A 747 -45.00 -32.81 3.56
CA ILE A 747 -43.59 -32.97 3.89
C ILE A 747 -43.26 -34.41 4.28
N GLU A 748 -44.09 -35.09 5.08
CA GLU A 748 -43.84 -36.45 5.51
C GLU A 748 -44.01 -37.49 4.41
N ASN A 749 -44.98 -37.32 3.52
CA ASN A 749 -45.30 -38.25 2.43
C ASN A 749 -44.37 -38.08 1.20
N CYS A 750 -43.50 -37.11 1.19
CA CYS A 750 -42.53 -36.96 0.11
C CYS A 750 -41.44 -38.04 0.26
N HIS A 751 -41.57 -39.14 -0.50
CA HIS A 751 -40.54 -40.18 -0.61
C HIS A 751 -39.23 -39.54 -1.09
N ASP A 752 -38.11 -40.08 -0.60
CA ASP A 752 -36.72 -39.64 -0.91
C ASP A 752 -36.32 -39.98 -2.37
N ASP A 753 -37.06 -39.44 -3.35
CA ASP A 753 -36.59 -39.43 -4.73
C ASP A 753 -35.39 -38.47 -4.78
N ALA A 754 -34.21 -39.04 -4.82
CA ALA A 754 -32.94 -38.30 -4.80
C ALA A 754 -32.91 -37.33 -5.99
N VAL A 755 -32.71 -36.05 -5.71
CA VAL A 755 -32.37 -35.05 -6.73
C VAL A 755 -31.20 -35.61 -7.55
N PRO A 756 -31.29 -35.74 -8.86
CA PRO A 756 -30.27 -36.39 -9.67
C PRO A 756 -28.92 -35.75 -9.45
N ALA A 757 -27.87 -36.57 -9.20
CA ALA A 757 -26.51 -36.10 -9.23
C ALA A 757 -26.18 -35.51 -10.60
N ALA A 758 -25.58 -34.35 -10.65
CA ALA A 758 -25.31 -33.66 -11.90
C ALA A 758 -24.34 -34.48 -12.77
N THR A 759 -24.75 -34.82 -13.98
CA THR A 759 -23.80 -35.24 -15.03
C THR A 759 -22.84 -34.10 -15.29
N PRO A 760 -21.50 -34.35 -15.32
CA PRO A 760 -20.53 -33.29 -15.61
C PRO A 760 -20.84 -32.67 -16.97
N ALA A 761 -20.82 -31.34 -17.02
CA ALA A 761 -20.98 -30.59 -18.27
C ALA A 761 -19.90 -31.04 -19.27
N PRO A 762 -20.18 -31.18 -20.57
CA PRO A 762 -19.17 -31.47 -21.56
C PRO A 762 -18.12 -30.34 -21.54
N THR A 763 -16.86 -30.72 -21.43
CA THR A 763 -15.71 -29.80 -21.59
C THR A 763 -15.83 -29.10 -22.94
N PRO A 764 -15.61 -27.77 -23.03
CA PRO A 764 -15.56 -27.10 -24.33
C PRO A 764 -14.43 -27.73 -25.13
N SER A 765 -14.74 -28.42 -26.21
CA SER A 765 -13.78 -28.84 -27.22
C SER A 765 -13.21 -27.60 -27.88
N GLU A 766 -11.87 -27.54 -27.96
CA GLU A 766 -11.11 -26.59 -28.75
C GLU A 766 -11.75 -26.38 -30.13
N ALA A 767 -12.15 -25.14 -30.40
CA ALA A 767 -12.37 -24.62 -31.74
C ALA A 767 -11.97 -23.12 -31.75
#